data_137e39c8e216ec2f1056bc809575e29d
#
_entry.id   137e39c8e216ec2f1056bc809575e29d
#
_cell.length_a   1.000
_cell.length_b   1.000
_cell.length_c   1.000
_cell.angle_alpha   90.00
_cell.angle_beta   90.00
_cell.angle_gamma   90.00
#
_symmetry.space_group_name_H-M   'P 1'
#
loop_
_entity.id
_entity.type
_entity.pdbx_description
1 polymer ?
#
loop_
_entity_poly.entity_id
_entity_poly.type
_entity_poly.pdbx_seq_one_letter_code
_entity_poly.pdbx_strand_id
1 'polypeptide(L)'
;VAAAPATAAPSAGQVPAVQKQDLDPKDYQAGRYIVVMTEKPAATYAGGTGDLPATKPDTGKKLDAGRPEVQRYQQHLENNQRELAKDESVQIKRNFTAAINGFTADLSADQALKLARDPKVLMVAPDTENAPDYSTTDFLNLSGPQGIWNTTFGGTDNAGKGVVVGVIDSGYTPSSPFFAGSEVKPLTGNPEVGVPYRTADGKIAMLKADGDTFLGECQKGEGTGADFDGTACNSKVLSARYFADDFKKYVPPANRAPEERLSPVDVGSHGTHTASTAAGNANVRANLGGRDMGITGGVAPAAKLSIYKVCWEDTDPNTGGCYSSASVAAINQAILDGVDVLNYSISGSTSTTTDPVALAFLSAASAGVFVSASAGNSGPTASTVNHGAPWLTTVAASSFSTELQGTVEFEDGSKFRGASLMANNVPASPLVLAASAAAAGAASPELCGPNTLDPAKVSGRIVVCDRGVIDRVAKSAEVKRAGGVGMILVNVTPSSEDVDQHAVPTVHVNPPATQQIKDKLAANPAIKAALVNKDTTGLPQAPQPQIAGFSSRGPLLATDSDLLKPDVAAPGVAVLAGVSPIGEGGAQFGMMSGTSMAAPHVAGFGALVLGKNPTWSPATVKSAMMTTASDVKNADGSRNTDVFATGAG
;
A
#
# COMPACT_ATOMS: atom_id res chain seq x y z
N VAL A 1 47.09 -21.63 5.70
CA VAL A 1 45.91 -20.92 5.19
C VAL A 1 46.32 -19.48 4.99
N ALA A 2 46.58 -19.07 3.73
CA ALA A 2 47.01 -17.74 3.37
C ALA A 2 45.80 -16.79 3.40
N ALA A 3 45.94 -15.66 4.10
CA ALA A 3 44.95 -14.59 4.10
C ALA A 3 44.95 -13.88 2.74
N ALA A 4 43.77 -13.74 2.14
CA ALA A 4 43.56 -12.93 0.96
C ALA A 4 43.71 -11.43 1.31
N PRO A 5 44.24 -10.60 0.42
CA PRO A 5 44.40 -9.17 0.69
C PRO A 5 43.04 -8.47 0.70
N ALA A 6 42.82 -7.64 1.70
CA ALA A 6 41.67 -6.77 1.79
C ALA A 6 41.64 -5.81 0.59
N THR A 7 40.64 -5.89 -0.23
CA THR A 7 40.35 -4.91 -1.28
C THR A 7 40.04 -3.56 -0.63
N ALA A 8 40.78 -2.54 -1.02
CA ALA A 8 40.58 -1.17 -0.58
C ALA A 8 39.16 -0.71 -0.88
N ALA A 9 38.52 -0.05 0.09
CA ALA A 9 37.25 0.61 -0.10
C ALA A 9 37.34 1.59 -1.30
N PRO A 10 36.31 1.70 -2.15
CA PRO A 10 36.33 2.64 -3.25
C PRO A 10 36.48 4.05 -2.70
N SER A 11 37.46 4.79 -3.24
CA SER A 11 37.66 6.22 -2.98
C SER A 11 36.34 6.95 -3.21
N ALA A 12 35.98 7.83 -2.29
CA ALA A 12 34.78 8.66 -2.40
C ALA A 12 34.69 9.24 -3.81
N GLY A 13 33.70 8.76 -4.58
CA GLY A 13 33.51 9.09 -5.98
C GLY A 13 33.39 10.61 -6.14
N GLN A 14 34.18 11.17 -7.02
CA GLN A 14 33.92 12.48 -7.55
C GLN A 14 32.51 12.44 -8.16
N VAL A 15 31.61 13.30 -7.67
CA VAL A 15 30.31 13.55 -8.31
C VAL A 15 30.62 13.89 -9.78
N PRO A 16 30.05 13.18 -10.77
CA PRO A 16 30.28 13.50 -12.17
C PRO A 16 29.96 14.97 -12.38
N ALA A 17 30.89 15.71 -12.99
CA ALA A 17 30.62 17.09 -13.39
C ALA A 17 29.43 17.05 -14.38
N VAL A 18 28.29 17.57 -13.97
CA VAL A 18 27.16 17.77 -14.88
C VAL A 18 27.67 18.62 -16.03
N GLN A 19 27.56 18.10 -17.26
CA GLN A 19 27.99 18.89 -18.43
C GLN A 19 27.02 20.05 -18.58
N LYS A 20 27.45 21.24 -18.17
CA LYS A 20 26.63 22.47 -18.14
C LYS A 20 26.18 22.94 -19.53
N GLN A 21 26.62 22.28 -20.59
CA GLN A 21 26.26 22.58 -21.98
C GLN A 21 24.92 22.00 -22.43
N ASP A 22 24.41 20.98 -21.74
CA ASP A 22 23.20 20.23 -22.12
C ASP A 22 21.97 20.56 -21.25
N LEU A 23 21.94 21.73 -20.59
CA LEU A 23 20.81 22.14 -19.75
C LEU A 23 19.64 22.59 -20.65
N ASP A 24 18.54 21.83 -20.65
CA ASP A 24 17.31 22.22 -21.37
C ASP A 24 16.57 23.33 -20.57
N PRO A 25 16.31 24.50 -21.17
CA PRO A 25 15.53 25.56 -20.54
C PRO A 25 14.14 25.13 -20.06
N LYS A 26 13.58 24.06 -20.63
CA LYS A 26 12.26 23.52 -20.26
C LYS A 26 12.25 22.84 -18.89
N ASP A 27 13.41 22.43 -18.39
CA ASP A 27 13.56 21.80 -17.08
C ASP A 27 13.47 22.81 -15.93
N TYR A 28 13.48 24.11 -16.24
CA TYR A 28 13.42 25.18 -15.26
C TYR A 28 12.10 25.95 -15.35
N GLN A 29 11.40 26.03 -14.22
CA GLN A 29 10.16 26.79 -14.06
C GLN A 29 10.31 27.78 -12.90
N ALA A 30 9.40 28.75 -12.77
CA ALA A 30 9.38 29.60 -11.58
C ALA A 30 8.99 28.79 -10.34
N GLY A 31 9.77 28.90 -9.27
CA GLY A 31 9.52 28.15 -8.04
C GLY A 31 10.62 28.31 -7.00
N ARG A 32 10.51 27.54 -5.91
CA ARG A 32 11.57 27.47 -4.90
C ARG A 32 12.63 26.46 -5.34
N TYR A 33 13.90 26.84 -5.14
CA TYR A 33 15.06 26.04 -5.52
C TYR A 33 16.08 25.95 -4.39
N ILE A 34 16.85 24.85 -4.39
CA ILE A 34 18.09 24.68 -3.63
C ILE A 34 19.24 24.88 -4.62
N VAL A 35 20.04 25.92 -4.40
CA VAL A 35 21.25 26.22 -5.17
C VAL A 35 22.44 25.66 -4.40
N VAL A 36 23.13 24.68 -4.97
CA VAL A 36 24.33 24.07 -4.38
C VAL A 36 25.56 24.61 -5.09
N MET A 37 26.53 25.12 -4.35
CA MET A 37 27.76 25.70 -4.88
C MET A 37 28.90 24.67 -4.95
N THR A 38 29.89 24.95 -5.80
CA THR A 38 31.05 24.04 -6.05
C THR A 38 32.02 23.97 -4.92
N GLU A 39 32.18 25.04 -4.12
CA GLU A 39 33.09 25.08 -2.97
C GLU A 39 32.59 24.10 -1.88
N LYS A 40 33.53 23.40 -1.25
CA LYS A 40 33.21 22.32 -0.30
C LYS A 40 32.54 22.84 0.96
N PRO A 41 31.51 22.15 1.52
CA PRO A 41 30.95 22.50 2.82
C PRO A 41 31.93 22.20 3.97
N ALA A 42 31.68 22.77 5.15
CA ALA A 42 32.58 22.66 6.31
C ALA A 42 32.88 21.21 6.72
N ALA A 43 31.93 20.28 6.56
CA ALA A 43 32.15 18.86 6.90
C ALA A 43 33.19 18.17 6.01
N THR A 44 33.51 18.70 4.82
CA THR A 44 34.40 18.06 3.85
C THR A 44 35.54 18.95 3.37
N TYR A 45 35.64 20.18 3.89
CA TYR A 45 36.69 21.11 3.49
C TYR A 45 38.04 20.72 4.10
N ALA A 46 38.98 20.36 3.24
CA ALA A 46 40.33 19.89 3.61
C ALA A 46 41.40 21.01 3.59
N GLY A 47 40.98 22.27 3.48
CA GLY A 47 41.88 23.42 3.32
C GLY A 47 42.13 23.78 1.85
N GLY A 48 42.90 24.84 1.62
CA GLY A 48 43.32 25.28 0.28
C GLY A 48 42.65 26.54 -0.24
N THR A 49 41.78 27.18 0.52
CA THR A 49 41.18 28.47 0.19
C THR A 49 41.83 29.57 1.05
N GLY A 50 42.75 30.32 0.49
CA GLY A 50 43.47 31.39 1.21
C GLY A 50 44.04 30.93 2.54
N ASP A 51 43.92 31.76 3.59
CA ASP A 51 44.40 31.47 4.95
C ASP A 51 43.35 30.69 5.81
N LEU A 52 42.35 30.07 5.19
CA LEU A 52 41.34 29.30 5.92
C LEU A 52 41.83 27.88 6.21
N PRO A 53 41.99 27.50 7.49
CA PRO A 53 42.39 26.15 7.88
C PRO A 53 41.34 25.10 7.48
N ALA A 54 41.75 23.84 7.30
CA ALA A 54 40.86 22.71 7.09
C ALA A 54 39.85 22.57 8.24
N THR A 55 38.61 22.29 7.88
CA THR A 55 37.52 22.08 8.84
C THR A 55 36.99 20.64 8.86
N LYS A 56 37.37 19.84 7.82
CA LYS A 56 37.04 18.43 7.76
C LYS A 56 37.53 17.72 9.02
N PRO A 57 36.70 16.99 9.76
CA PRO A 57 37.14 16.24 10.93
C PRO A 57 38.06 15.08 10.55
N ASP A 58 38.92 14.69 11.46
CA ASP A 58 39.73 13.48 11.34
C ASP A 58 38.85 12.24 11.31
N THR A 59 39.39 11.14 10.77
CA THR A 59 38.68 9.86 10.71
C THR A 59 38.21 9.42 12.11
N GLY A 60 36.93 9.13 12.24
CA GLY A 60 36.31 8.74 13.51
C GLY A 60 35.94 9.90 14.45
N LYS A 61 36.18 11.16 14.04
CA LYS A 61 35.74 12.36 14.77
C LYS A 61 34.50 12.98 14.11
N LYS A 62 33.73 13.76 14.88
CA LYS A 62 32.63 14.57 14.39
C LYS A 62 33.06 16.00 14.12
N LEU A 63 32.35 16.69 13.22
CA LEU A 63 32.55 18.13 13.02
C LEU A 63 32.16 18.88 14.31
N ASP A 64 33.08 19.61 14.88
CA ASP A 64 32.84 20.52 16.00
C ASP A 64 32.53 21.92 15.43
N ALA A 65 31.26 22.29 15.38
CA ALA A 65 30.83 23.59 14.88
C ALA A 65 31.20 24.78 15.79
N GLY A 66 31.64 24.51 17.02
CA GLY A 66 32.12 25.53 17.96
C GLY A 66 33.57 25.99 17.70
N ARG A 67 34.34 25.26 16.90
CA ARG A 67 35.75 25.61 16.60
C ARG A 67 35.84 26.92 15.78
N PRO A 68 36.72 27.85 16.16
CA PRO A 68 36.85 29.16 15.47
C PRO A 68 37.13 29.04 13.97
N GLU A 69 37.88 28.05 13.53
CA GLU A 69 38.20 27.80 12.14
C GLU A 69 36.95 27.32 11.36
N VAL A 70 36.06 26.51 11.98
CA VAL A 70 34.80 26.08 11.36
C VAL A 70 33.86 27.27 11.19
N GLN A 71 33.74 28.10 12.23
CA GLN A 71 32.90 29.32 12.17
C GLN A 71 33.41 30.31 11.12
N ARG A 72 34.71 30.54 11.04
CA ARG A 72 35.30 31.41 10.01
C ARG A 72 35.08 30.89 8.61
N TYR A 73 35.18 29.58 8.41
CA TYR A 73 34.91 28.97 7.11
C TYR A 73 33.43 29.05 6.74
N GLN A 74 32.52 28.76 7.67
CA GLN A 74 31.09 28.94 7.43
C GLN A 74 30.73 30.39 7.08
N GLN A 75 31.32 31.38 7.76
CA GLN A 75 31.12 32.79 7.42
C GLN A 75 31.68 33.13 6.02
N HIS A 76 32.79 32.54 5.60
CA HIS A 76 33.33 32.67 4.25
C HIS A 76 32.31 32.14 3.22
N LEU A 77 31.75 30.93 3.44
CA LEU A 77 30.75 30.32 2.57
C LEU A 77 29.48 31.19 2.45
N GLU A 78 28.99 31.70 3.57
CA GLU A 78 27.80 32.59 3.56
C GLU A 78 28.07 33.90 2.82
N ASN A 79 29.30 34.44 2.89
CA ASN A 79 29.65 35.64 2.14
C ASN A 79 29.63 35.36 0.63
N ASN A 80 30.20 34.23 0.19
CA ASN A 80 30.20 33.83 -1.21
C ASN A 80 28.78 33.55 -1.73
N GLN A 81 27.94 32.96 -0.91
CA GLN A 81 26.50 32.75 -1.23
C GLN A 81 25.76 34.09 -1.41
N ARG A 82 26.01 35.05 -0.51
CA ARG A 82 25.41 36.39 -0.59
C ARG A 82 25.91 37.16 -1.81
N GLU A 83 27.19 37.05 -2.16
CA GLU A 83 27.77 37.68 -3.36
C GLU A 83 27.07 37.11 -4.61
N LEU A 84 27.03 35.78 -4.76
CA LEU A 84 26.35 35.13 -5.90
C LEU A 84 24.87 35.53 -6.00
N ALA A 85 24.15 35.52 -4.90
CA ALA A 85 22.73 35.86 -4.85
C ALA A 85 22.51 37.34 -5.23
N LYS A 86 23.40 38.25 -4.82
CA LYS A 86 23.36 39.67 -5.19
C LYS A 86 23.59 39.87 -6.68
N ASP A 87 24.58 39.18 -7.26
CA ASP A 87 24.92 39.27 -8.69
C ASP A 87 23.74 38.81 -9.57
N GLU A 88 22.97 37.85 -9.08
CA GLU A 88 21.80 37.31 -9.78
C GLU A 88 20.47 37.93 -9.33
N SER A 89 20.49 38.97 -8.50
CA SER A 89 19.28 39.64 -7.96
C SER A 89 18.31 38.68 -7.29
N VAL A 90 18.85 37.74 -6.50
CA VAL A 90 18.13 36.68 -5.81
C VAL A 90 18.11 36.93 -4.30
N GLN A 91 16.98 36.69 -3.66
CA GLN A 91 16.86 36.78 -2.21
C GLN A 91 17.03 35.38 -1.57
N ILE A 92 18.09 35.21 -0.78
CA ILE A 92 18.33 33.99 -0.01
C ILE A 92 17.25 33.85 1.08
N LYS A 93 16.65 32.66 1.18
CA LYS A 93 15.71 32.29 2.26
C LYS A 93 16.39 31.53 3.37
N ARG A 94 17.34 30.64 3.05
CA ARG A 94 18.12 29.85 4.01
C ARG A 94 19.50 29.55 3.45
N ASN A 95 20.53 29.62 4.30
CA ASN A 95 21.90 29.25 3.96
C ASN A 95 22.21 27.84 4.49
N PHE A 96 23.04 27.11 3.76
CA PHE A 96 23.64 25.83 4.14
C PHE A 96 25.15 25.93 4.04
N THR A 97 25.89 25.52 5.09
CA THR A 97 27.34 25.65 5.14
C THR A 97 28.03 24.40 5.66
N ALA A 98 27.33 23.48 6.30
CA ALA A 98 27.93 22.30 6.95
C ALA A 98 27.84 21.03 6.11
N ALA A 99 26.64 20.61 5.71
CA ALA A 99 26.40 19.39 4.95
C ALA A 99 26.56 19.59 3.44
N ILE A 100 26.04 20.69 2.93
CA ILE A 100 26.25 21.23 1.59
C ILE A 100 26.67 22.70 1.71
N ASN A 101 27.27 23.25 0.67
CA ASN A 101 27.46 24.69 0.52
C ASN A 101 26.42 25.20 -0.47
N GLY A 102 25.49 26.04 -0.02
CA GLY A 102 24.41 26.53 -0.88
C GLY A 102 23.33 27.26 -0.12
N PHE A 103 22.25 27.56 -0.82
CA PHE A 103 21.11 28.31 -0.25
C PHE A 103 19.79 27.93 -0.93
N THR A 104 18.67 28.26 -0.28
CA THR A 104 17.34 28.22 -0.90
C THR A 104 16.90 29.61 -1.32
N ALA A 105 16.21 29.70 -2.45
CA ALA A 105 15.63 30.93 -2.98
C ALA A 105 14.38 30.66 -3.85
N ASP A 106 13.49 31.63 -3.94
CA ASP A 106 12.44 31.65 -4.96
C ASP A 106 13.02 32.24 -6.24
N LEU A 107 13.02 31.47 -7.33
CA LEU A 107 13.65 31.84 -8.60
C LEU A 107 12.62 31.87 -9.74
N SER A 108 12.79 32.77 -10.67
CA SER A 108 12.18 32.63 -11.98
C SER A 108 12.88 31.54 -12.80
N ALA A 109 12.27 31.07 -13.88
CA ALA A 109 12.87 30.09 -14.78
C ALA A 109 14.24 30.56 -15.31
N ASP A 110 14.33 31.84 -15.72
CA ASP A 110 15.57 32.43 -16.22
C ASP A 110 16.67 32.53 -15.16
N GLN A 111 16.32 32.91 -13.93
CA GLN A 111 17.26 32.94 -12.80
C GLN A 111 17.77 31.54 -12.45
N ALA A 112 16.89 30.54 -12.42
CA ALA A 112 17.29 29.17 -12.13
C ALA A 112 18.23 28.63 -13.21
N LEU A 113 17.92 28.83 -14.49
CA LEU A 113 18.77 28.42 -15.61
C LEU A 113 20.12 29.18 -15.61
N LYS A 114 20.11 30.49 -15.31
CA LYS A 114 21.32 31.30 -15.25
C LYS A 114 22.26 30.82 -14.12
N LEU A 115 21.71 30.62 -12.93
CA LEU A 115 22.46 30.05 -11.79
C LEU A 115 22.97 28.63 -12.11
N ALA A 116 22.20 27.78 -12.78
CA ALA A 116 22.65 26.45 -13.16
C ALA A 116 23.85 26.47 -14.13
N ARG A 117 24.00 27.53 -14.91
CA ARG A 117 25.13 27.76 -15.83
C ARG A 117 26.34 28.41 -15.16
N ASP A 118 26.18 29.00 -13.99
CA ASP A 118 27.27 29.67 -13.28
C ASP A 118 28.36 28.67 -12.85
N PRO A 119 29.66 28.94 -13.12
CA PRO A 119 30.75 28.04 -12.76
C PRO A 119 30.90 27.84 -11.24
N LYS A 120 30.45 28.77 -10.41
CA LYS A 120 30.44 28.67 -8.94
C LYS A 120 29.34 27.75 -8.41
N VAL A 121 28.35 27.37 -9.23
CA VAL A 121 27.21 26.54 -8.86
C VAL A 121 27.45 25.11 -9.32
N LEU A 122 27.26 24.15 -8.44
CA LEU A 122 27.32 22.73 -8.74
C LEU A 122 26.01 22.22 -9.36
N MET A 123 24.87 22.61 -8.75
CA MET A 123 23.54 22.26 -9.23
C MET A 123 22.47 23.22 -8.71
N VAL A 124 21.38 23.34 -9.45
CA VAL A 124 20.14 24.02 -9.06
C VAL A 124 19.01 23.01 -9.13
N ALA A 125 18.49 22.60 -7.98
CA ALA A 125 17.43 21.60 -7.86
C ALA A 125 16.14 22.24 -7.34
N PRO A 126 14.96 21.89 -7.87
CA PRO A 126 13.70 22.31 -7.27
C PRO A 126 13.65 21.89 -5.78
N ASP A 127 13.20 22.80 -4.92
CA ASP A 127 12.88 22.48 -3.52
C ASP A 127 11.49 21.83 -3.50
N THR A 128 11.49 20.52 -3.68
CA THR A 128 10.25 19.73 -3.75
C THR A 128 9.75 19.39 -2.36
N GLU A 129 8.46 19.50 -2.15
CA GLU A 129 7.81 18.96 -0.97
C GLU A 129 7.79 17.42 -1.08
N ASN A 130 8.62 16.76 -0.30
CA ASN A 130 8.62 15.31 -0.18
C ASN A 130 7.71 14.94 0.98
N ALA A 131 6.56 14.34 0.67
CA ALA A 131 5.76 13.65 1.67
C ALA A 131 6.43 12.30 2.01
N PRO A 132 6.32 11.79 3.24
CA PRO A 132 6.68 10.41 3.54
C PRO A 132 5.90 9.48 2.61
N ASP A 133 6.58 8.51 2.00
CA ASP A 133 5.94 7.50 1.15
C ASP A 133 5.11 6.56 2.04
N TYR A 134 3.80 6.48 1.76
CA TYR A 134 2.90 5.54 2.43
C TYR A 134 2.81 4.27 1.60
N SER A 135 3.74 3.33 1.84
CA SER A 135 3.80 2.08 1.09
C SER A 135 4.15 0.88 1.96
N THR A 136 3.45 -0.23 1.72
CA THR A 136 3.82 -1.52 2.32
C THR A 136 5.19 -2.01 1.84
N THR A 137 5.62 -1.59 0.65
CA THR A 137 6.93 -1.98 0.10
C THR A 137 8.10 -1.36 0.87
N ASP A 138 7.93 -0.18 1.45
CA ASP A 138 8.93 0.45 2.33
C ASP A 138 8.98 -0.25 3.68
N PHE A 139 7.82 -0.50 4.29
CA PHE A 139 7.73 -1.25 5.55
C PHE A 139 8.38 -2.64 5.46
N LEU A 140 8.15 -3.33 4.33
CA LEU A 140 8.69 -4.67 4.06
C LEU A 140 10.16 -4.64 3.59
N ASN A 141 10.79 -3.46 3.59
CA ASN A 141 12.16 -3.25 3.10
C ASN A 141 12.39 -3.79 1.68
N LEU A 142 11.40 -3.66 0.80
CA LEU A 142 11.50 -4.06 -0.61
C LEU A 142 12.10 -2.96 -1.47
N SER A 143 11.67 -1.71 -1.24
CA SER A 143 12.01 -0.51 -2.01
C SER A 143 13.28 0.20 -1.49
N GLY A 144 13.68 1.25 -2.20
CA GLY A 144 14.84 2.06 -1.85
C GLY A 144 16.20 1.41 -2.20
N PRO A 145 17.29 2.16 -2.05
CA PRO A 145 18.63 1.69 -2.45
C PRO A 145 19.13 0.46 -1.69
N GLN A 146 18.70 0.29 -0.43
CA GLN A 146 19.04 -0.83 0.42
C GLN A 146 17.94 -1.90 0.48
N GLY A 147 16.84 -1.68 -0.23
CA GLY A 147 15.72 -2.62 -0.29
C GLY A 147 16.06 -3.91 -1.05
N ILE A 148 15.29 -4.95 -0.79
CA ILE A 148 15.48 -6.30 -1.33
C ILE A 148 15.44 -6.30 -2.88
N TRP A 149 14.60 -5.47 -3.50
CA TRP A 149 14.55 -5.38 -4.97
C TRP A 149 15.90 -5.00 -5.57
N ASN A 150 16.63 -4.07 -4.94
CA ASN A 150 17.95 -3.63 -5.42
C ASN A 150 19.06 -4.56 -4.97
N THR A 151 19.10 -4.91 -3.69
CA THR A 151 20.23 -5.65 -3.10
C THR A 151 20.24 -7.13 -3.47
N THR A 152 19.06 -7.75 -3.62
CA THR A 152 18.93 -9.19 -3.89
C THR A 152 18.64 -9.49 -5.36
N PHE A 153 17.84 -8.64 -6.03
CA PHE A 153 17.41 -8.88 -7.40
C PHE A 153 18.11 -8.00 -8.44
N GLY A 154 18.82 -6.93 -8.01
CA GLY A 154 19.47 -5.99 -8.92
C GLY A 154 18.47 -5.07 -9.64
N GLY A 155 17.30 -4.84 -9.04
CA GLY A 155 16.27 -3.92 -9.52
C GLY A 155 14.87 -4.55 -9.60
N THR A 156 13.87 -3.68 -9.73
CA THR A 156 12.45 -4.05 -9.83
C THR A 156 12.14 -4.96 -11.02
N ASP A 157 12.88 -4.81 -12.13
CA ASP A 157 12.68 -5.59 -13.37
C ASP A 157 13.05 -7.07 -13.24
N ASN A 158 13.72 -7.44 -12.16
CA ASN A 158 14.13 -8.82 -11.88
C ASN A 158 13.41 -9.41 -10.65
N ALA A 159 12.72 -8.61 -9.86
CA ALA A 159 12.06 -9.04 -8.63
C ALA A 159 10.81 -9.89 -8.94
N GLY A 160 10.95 -11.21 -8.92
CA GLY A 160 9.94 -12.20 -9.32
C GLY A 160 9.92 -12.53 -10.81
N LYS A 161 10.97 -12.19 -11.58
CA LYS A 161 11.06 -12.48 -13.01
C LYS A 161 10.96 -13.99 -13.27
N GLY A 162 10.18 -14.35 -14.28
CA GLY A 162 9.95 -15.74 -14.68
C GLY A 162 8.93 -16.49 -13.83
N VAL A 163 8.22 -15.80 -12.93
CA VAL A 163 7.15 -16.34 -12.09
C VAL A 163 5.80 -15.79 -12.51
N VAL A 164 4.76 -16.64 -12.46
CA VAL A 164 3.37 -16.24 -12.72
C VAL A 164 2.54 -16.39 -11.45
N VAL A 165 1.92 -15.29 -11.03
CA VAL A 165 1.00 -15.25 -9.89
C VAL A 165 -0.44 -15.32 -10.44
N GLY A 166 -1.16 -16.38 -10.09
CA GLY A 166 -2.58 -16.50 -10.31
C GLY A 166 -3.35 -15.81 -9.19
N VAL A 167 -4.34 -14.99 -9.55
CA VAL A 167 -5.23 -14.32 -8.59
C VAL A 167 -6.66 -14.77 -8.84
N ILE A 168 -7.24 -15.49 -7.88
CA ILE A 168 -8.63 -15.97 -7.92
C ILE A 168 -9.45 -15.03 -7.05
N ASP A 169 -10.26 -14.16 -7.70
CA ASP A 169 -10.92 -13.05 -7.02
C ASP A 169 -12.07 -12.44 -7.87
N SER A 170 -12.38 -11.15 -7.72
CA SER A 170 -13.43 -10.42 -8.45
C SER A 170 -13.00 -9.90 -9.84
N GLY A 171 -11.76 -10.21 -10.30
CA GLY A 171 -11.24 -9.76 -11.59
C GLY A 171 -10.12 -8.74 -11.49
N TYR A 172 -9.94 -7.89 -12.52
CA TYR A 172 -8.95 -6.83 -12.52
C TYR A 172 -9.40 -5.63 -13.37
N THR A 173 -8.75 -4.48 -13.18
CA THR A 173 -8.98 -3.26 -13.96
C THR A 173 -7.87 -3.10 -15.01
N PRO A 174 -8.12 -3.39 -16.31
CA PRO A 174 -7.09 -3.35 -17.36
C PRO A 174 -6.37 -2.00 -17.49
N SER A 175 -7.06 -0.89 -17.21
CA SER A 175 -6.51 0.48 -17.29
C SER A 175 -5.69 0.91 -16.09
N SER A 176 -5.58 0.09 -15.04
CA SER A 176 -4.79 0.43 -13.85
C SER A 176 -3.30 0.49 -14.18
N PRO A 177 -2.56 1.51 -13.70
CA PRO A 177 -1.12 1.62 -13.93
C PRO A 177 -0.31 0.44 -13.35
N PHE A 178 -0.85 -0.26 -12.37
CA PHE A 178 -0.24 -1.49 -11.84
C PHE A 178 -0.19 -2.63 -12.86
N PHE A 179 -1.04 -2.61 -13.88
CA PHE A 179 -1.16 -3.67 -14.89
C PHE A 179 -0.73 -3.20 -16.27
N ALA A 180 -0.15 -2.01 -16.37
CA ALA A 180 0.41 -1.52 -17.62
C ALA A 180 1.51 -2.46 -18.14
N GLY A 181 1.45 -2.77 -19.42
CA GLY A 181 2.41 -3.64 -20.10
C GLY A 181 2.44 -3.38 -21.59
N SER A 182 3.50 -3.85 -22.24
CA SER A 182 3.61 -3.77 -23.69
C SER A 182 2.75 -4.85 -24.36
N GLU A 183 2.41 -4.63 -25.62
CA GLU A 183 1.79 -5.65 -26.46
C GLU A 183 2.69 -6.90 -26.56
N VAL A 184 2.08 -8.07 -26.40
CA VAL A 184 2.79 -9.35 -26.53
C VAL A 184 2.88 -9.71 -28.02
N LYS A 185 4.11 -9.84 -28.53
CA LYS A 185 4.41 -10.14 -29.92
C LYS A 185 4.58 -11.65 -30.16
N PRO A 186 4.41 -12.13 -31.39
CA PRO A 186 4.78 -13.51 -31.78
C PRO A 186 6.23 -13.81 -31.41
N LEU A 187 6.51 -15.08 -31.10
CA LEU A 187 7.86 -15.53 -30.75
C LEU A 187 8.79 -15.39 -31.98
N THR A 188 9.93 -14.76 -31.74
CA THR A 188 11.04 -14.70 -32.72
C THR A 188 12.28 -15.29 -32.06
N GLY A 189 12.76 -16.41 -32.56
CA GLY A 189 13.89 -17.13 -31.98
C GLY A 189 13.48 -18.07 -30.82
N ASN A 190 14.38 -18.28 -29.85
CA ASN A 190 14.11 -19.12 -28.70
C ASN A 190 13.39 -18.29 -27.61
N PRO A 191 12.49 -18.90 -26.81
CA PRO A 191 11.87 -18.22 -25.71
C PRO A 191 12.91 -17.86 -24.63
N GLU A 192 12.77 -16.66 -24.05
CA GLU A 192 13.58 -16.18 -22.93
C GLU A 192 12.78 -16.23 -21.63
N VAL A 193 13.44 -16.57 -20.52
CA VAL A 193 12.82 -16.64 -19.20
C VAL A 193 12.21 -15.29 -18.81
N GLY A 194 10.92 -15.32 -18.50
CA GLY A 194 10.15 -14.15 -18.03
C GLY A 194 9.71 -13.20 -19.15
N VAL A 195 9.99 -13.52 -20.42
CA VAL A 195 9.56 -12.74 -21.58
C VAL A 195 8.35 -13.43 -22.22
N PRO A 196 7.15 -12.82 -22.18
CA PRO A 196 5.97 -13.41 -22.80
C PRO A 196 5.99 -13.28 -24.33
N TYR A 197 5.39 -14.24 -24.99
CA TYR A 197 5.22 -14.27 -26.43
C TYR A 197 3.85 -14.80 -26.83
N ARG A 198 3.39 -14.44 -28.02
CA ARG A 198 2.13 -14.93 -28.59
C ARG A 198 2.36 -16.18 -29.38
N THR A 199 1.59 -17.23 -29.12
CA THR A 199 1.58 -18.49 -29.84
C THR A 199 0.83 -18.37 -31.16
N ALA A 200 0.96 -19.35 -32.04
CA ALA A 200 0.30 -19.37 -33.36
C ALA A 200 -1.25 -19.41 -33.25
N ASP A 201 -1.80 -19.99 -32.17
CA ASP A 201 -3.23 -20.03 -31.87
C ASP A 201 -3.72 -18.80 -31.10
N GLY A 202 -2.86 -17.78 -30.91
CA GLY A 202 -3.20 -16.49 -30.36
C GLY A 202 -3.14 -16.41 -28.82
N LYS A 203 -2.79 -17.50 -28.13
CA LYS A 203 -2.57 -17.51 -26.69
C LYS A 203 -1.29 -16.78 -26.30
N ILE A 204 -1.13 -16.48 -25.03
CA ILE A 204 0.11 -15.89 -24.49
C ILE A 204 0.85 -16.96 -23.70
N ALA A 205 2.10 -17.22 -24.09
CA ALA A 205 2.99 -18.13 -23.41
C ALA A 205 4.20 -17.40 -22.82
N MET A 206 4.84 -18.00 -21.81
CA MET A 206 6.08 -17.51 -21.22
C MET A 206 6.91 -18.69 -20.70
N LEU A 207 8.19 -18.72 -21.03
CA LEU A 207 9.15 -19.62 -20.39
C LEU A 207 9.38 -19.12 -18.96
N LYS A 208 9.13 -19.99 -17.95
CA LYS A 208 9.27 -19.69 -16.54
C LYS A 208 10.68 -19.93 -16.01
N ALA A 209 10.95 -19.47 -14.79
CA ALA A 209 12.24 -19.64 -14.13
C ALA A 209 12.58 -21.10 -13.82
N ASP A 210 11.57 -21.96 -13.62
CA ASP A 210 11.73 -23.41 -13.42
C ASP A 210 11.99 -24.21 -14.70
N GLY A 211 11.89 -23.57 -15.87
CA GLY A 211 12.05 -24.18 -17.19
C GLY A 211 10.76 -24.65 -17.85
N ASP A 212 9.65 -24.64 -17.13
CA ASP A 212 8.33 -24.94 -17.66
C ASP A 212 7.74 -23.75 -18.42
N THR A 213 6.66 -23.98 -19.18
CA THR A 213 5.98 -22.94 -19.96
C THR A 213 4.61 -22.67 -19.38
N PHE A 214 4.36 -21.39 -19.02
CA PHE A 214 3.02 -20.90 -18.78
C PHE A 214 2.28 -20.71 -20.09
N LEU A 215 0.97 -21.05 -20.13
CA LEU A 215 0.11 -20.85 -21.29
C LEU A 215 -1.24 -20.26 -20.88
N GLY A 216 -1.42 -18.97 -21.10
CA GLY A 216 -2.62 -18.22 -20.73
C GLY A 216 -3.53 -17.86 -21.90
N GLU A 217 -4.73 -17.48 -21.56
CA GLU A 217 -5.75 -17.01 -22.48
C GLU A 217 -6.40 -15.73 -22.00
N CYS A 218 -6.56 -14.78 -22.90
CA CYS A 218 -7.32 -13.56 -22.67
C CYS A 218 -8.77 -13.80 -23.12
N GLN A 219 -9.61 -14.28 -22.19
CA GLN A 219 -10.98 -14.69 -22.50
C GLN A 219 -11.87 -13.47 -22.74
N LYS A 220 -12.50 -13.42 -23.93
CA LYS A 220 -13.43 -12.36 -24.28
C LYS A 220 -14.66 -12.38 -23.39
N GLY A 221 -15.16 -11.20 -23.01
CA GLY A 221 -16.40 -11.04 -22.28
C GLY A 221 -17.64 -11.39 -23.11
N GLU A 222 -18.77 -11.67 -22.45
CA GLU A 222 -20.06 -11.98 -23.06
C GLU A 222 -20.87 -10.70 -23.34
N GLY A 223 -21.69 -10.72 -24.39
CA GLY A 223 -22.65 -9.68 -24.75
C GLY A 223 -22.18 -8.71 -25.83
N THR A 224 -23.15 -7.95 -26.37
CA THR A 224 -22.87 -6.88 -27.34
C THR A 224 -22.34 -5.65 -26.61
N GLY A 225 -21.15 -5.18 -27.01
CA GLY A 225 -20.45 -4.08 -26.34
C GLY A 225 -19.70 -4.53 -25.10
N ALA A 226 -19.28 -5.80 -25.05
CA ALA A 226 -18.43 -6.31 -23.99
C ALA A 226 -17.20 -5.39 -23.82
N ASP A 227 -17.03 -4.82 -22.61
CA ASP A 227 -15.94 -3.92 -22.25
C ASP A 227 -14.57 -4.63 -22.29
N PHE A 228 -14.55 -5.91 -22.57
CA PHE A 228 -13.37 -6.75 -22.65
C PHE A 228 -13.43 -7.63 -23.91
N ASP A 229 -12.72 -7.23 -24.93
CA ASP A 229 -12.72 -7.89 -26.25
C ASP A 229 -11.73 -9.06 -26.38
N GLY A 230 -10.98 -9.36 -25.29
CA GLY A 230 -9.94 -10.38 -25.28
C GLY A 230 -8.56 -9.87 -25.72
N THR A 231 -8.38 -8.56 -25.92
CA THR A 231 -7.09 -7.97 -26.35
C THR A 231 -6.35 -7.25 -25.23
N ALA A 232 -6.98 -7.04 -24.07
CA ALA A 232 -6.40 -6.26 -22.96
C ALA A 232 -5.26 -6.97 -22.21
N CYS A 233 -5.00 -8.26 -22.45
CA CYS A 233 -3.82 -8.94 -21.91
C CYS A 233 -2.55 -8.45 -22.60
N ASN A 234 -1.49 -8.29 -21.81
CA ASN A 234 -0.26 -7.63 -22.20
C ASN A 234 0.95 -8.32 -21.54
N SER A 235 2.12 -7.72 -21.61
CA SER A 235 3.35 -8.29 -21.03
C SER A 235 3.35 -8.35 -19.49
N LYS A 236 2.34 -7.79 -18.80
CA LYS A 236 2.14 -7.86 -17.35
C LYS A 236 1.05 -8.85 -16.96
N VAL A 237 -0.13 -8.74 -17.55
CA VAL A 237 -1.26 -9.65 -17.35
C VAL A 237 -1.32 -10.59 -18.56
N LEU A 238 -0.85 -11.84 -18.37
CA LEU A 238 -0.72 -12.82 -19.46
C LEU A 238 -2.03 -13.56 -19.76
N SER A 239 -2.90 -13.66 -18.76
CA SER A 239 -4.18 -14.38 -18.85
C SER A 239 -5.22 -13.66 -18.01
N ALA A 240 -6.45 -13.63 -18.52
CA ALA A 240 -7.59 -13.15 -17.79
C ALA A 240 -8.83 -13.98 -18.16
N ARG A 241 -9.38 -14.69 -17.17
CA ARG A 241 -10.50 -15.60 -17.32
C ARG A 241 -11.61 -15.26 -16.34
N TYR A 242 -12.82 -15.74 -16.59
CA TYR A 242 -13.95 -15.63 -15.68
C TYR A 242 -14.81 -16.90 -15.68
N PHE A 243 -15.46 -17.14 -14.54
CA PHE A 243 -16.25 -18.36 -14.28
C PHE A 243 -17.65 -17.95 -13.81
N ALA A 244 -18.55 -17.71 -14.77
CA ALA A 244 -19.86 -17.09 -14.53
C ALA A 244 -21.02 -18.08 -14.51
N ASP A 245 -20.82 -19.38 -14.66
CA ASP A 245 -21.92 -20.33 -14.85
C ASP A 245 -22.84 -20.38 -13.64
N ASP A 246 -22.30 -20.40 -12.42
CA ASP A 246 -23.08 -20.40 -11.20
C ASP A 246 -23.77 -19.04 -10.98
N PHE A 247 -23.07 -17.93 -11.22
CA PHE A 247 -23.65 -16.59 -11.15
C PHE A 247 -24.83 -16.44 -12.14
N LYS A 248 -24.65 -16.88 -13.39
CA LYS A 248 -25.73 -16.84 -14.39
C LYS A 248 -26.91 -17.70 -13.99
N LYS A 249 -26.68 -18.81 -13.32
CA LYS A 249 -27.71 -19.77 -12.91
C LYS A 249 -28.50 -19.32 -11.67
N TYR A 250 -27.79 -18.81 -10.67
CA TYR A 250 -28.36 -18.55 -9.35
C TYR A 250 -28.72 -17.09 -9.11
N VAL A 251 -28.13 -16.13 -9.85
CA VAL A 251 -28.45 -14.72 -9.75
C VAL A 251 -29.28 -14.27 -10.95
N PRO A 252 -30.59 -14.02 -10.75
CA PRO A 252 -31.47 -13.51 -11.82
C PRO A 252 -30.92 -12.20 -12.41
N PRO A 253 -31.08 -11.94 -13.71
CA PRO A 253 -30.57 -10.71 -14.33
C PRO A 253 -31.00 -9.40 -13.64
N ALA A 254 -32.21 -9.40 -13.04
CA ALA A 254 -32.73 -8.23 -12.31
C ALA A 254 -32.03 -7.96 -10.97
N ASN A 255 -31.34 -8.97 -10.42
CA ASN A 255 -30.61 -8.86 -9.15
C ASN A 255 -29.10 -8.66 -9.37
N ARG A 256 -28.60 -8.71 -10.61
CA ARG A 256 -27.20 -8.41 -10.90
C ARG A 256 -26.95 -6.92 -10.74
N ALA A 257 -25.79 -6.55 -10.19
CA ALA A 257 -25.42 -5.14 -10.12
C ALA A 257 -25.41 -4.54 -11.54
N PRO A 258 -25.95 -3.34 -11.75
CA PRO A 258 -26.03 -2.73 -13.08
C PRO A 258 -24.68 -2.58 -13.79
N GLU A 259 -23.62 -2.40 -13.00
CA GLU A 259 -22.25 -2.23 -13.46
C GLU A 259 -21.56 -3.56 -13.72
N GLU A 260 -22.08 -4.71 -13.21
CA GLU A 260 -21.41 -6.00 -13.33
C GLU A 260 -21.31 -6.48 -14.79
N ARG A 261 -20.17 -7.05 -15.13
CA ARG A 261 -19.81 -7.48 -16.49
C ARG A 261 -19.46 -8.96 -16.50
N LEU A 262 -20.06 -9.72 -17.43
CA LEU A 262 -19.68 -11.12 -17.69
C LEU A 262 -18.34 -11.15 -18.47
N SER A 263 -17.29 -10.75 -17.78
CA SER A 263 -15.94 -10.59 -18.30
C SER A 263 -14.93 -10.62 -17.13
N PRO A 264 -13.62 -10.68 -17.41
CA PRO A 264 -12.58 -10.58 -16.35
C PRO A 264 -12.49 -9.22 -15.66
N VAL A 265 -13.24 -8.20 -16.11
CA VAL A 265 -13.21 -6.85 -15.54
C VAL A 265 -13.75 -6.88 -14.12
N ASP A 266 -13.01 -6.22 -13.23
CA ASP A 266 -13.39 -6.04 -11.83
C ASP A 266 -14.35 -4.86 -11.68
N VAL A 267 -15.42 -5.06 -10.94
CA VAL A 267 -16.39 -4.02 -10.58
C VAL A 267 -16.26 -3.67 -9.10
N GLY A 268 -16.09 -4.68 -8.24
CA GLY A 268 -16.03 -4.54 -6.79
C GLY A 268 -14.68 -4.09 -6.22
N SER A 269 -13.65 -3.86 -7.04
CA SER A 269 -12.31 -3.41 -6.65
C SER A 269 -11.42 -4.43 -5.93
N HIS A 270 -11.98 -5.47 -5.33
CA HIS A 270 -11.24 -6.38 -4.44
C HIS A 270 -10.14 -7.13 -5.20
N GLY A 271 -10.42 -7.71 -6.37
CA GLY A 271 -9.44 -8.44 -7.19
C GLY A 271 -8.36 -7.53 -7.78
N THR A 272 -8.72 -6.31 -8.18
CA THR A 272 -7.76 -5.29 -8.62
C THR A 272 -6.77 -4.96 -7.50
N HIS A 273 -7.27 -4.81 -6.27
CA HIS A 273 -6.47 -4.50 -5.10
C HIS A 273 -5.50 -5.65 -4.76
N THR A 274 -6.00 -6.88 -4.70
CA THR A 274 -5.18 -8.04 -4.37
C THR A 274 -4.13 -8.36 -5.45
N ALA A 275 -4.48 -8.27 -6.73
CA ALA A 275 -3.55 -8.47 -7.83
C ALA A 275 -2.45 -7.41 -7.89
N SER A 276 -2.80 -6.14 -7.68
CA SER A 276 -1.83 -5.04 -7.65
C SER A 276 -0.89 -5.14 -6.44
N THR A 277 -1.38 -5.59 -5.29
CA THR A 277 -0.57 -5.82 -4.09
C THR A 277 0.43 -6.97 -4.29
N ALA A 278 -0.01 -8.09 -4.85
CA ALA A 278 0.86 -9.26 -5.05
C ALA A 278 1.97 -9.00 -6.08
N ALA A 279 1.59 -8.54 -7.26
CA ALA A 279 2.49 -8.45 -8.41
C ALA A 279 2.19 -7.27 -9.34
N GLY A 280 1.64 -6.16 -8.84
CA GLY A 280 1.53 -4.92 -9.61
C GLY A 280 2.89 -4.35 -10.01
N ASN A 281 2.93 -3.49 -11.02
CA ASN A 281 4.15 -2.78 -11.40
C ASN A 281 4.70 -1.98 -10.21
N ALA A 282 6.03 -1.82 -10.15
CA ALA A 282 6.69 -0.89 -9.23
C ALA A 282 6.60 0.56 -9.72
N ASN A 283 6.98 1.48 -8.85
CA ASN A 283 7.10 2.92 -9.15
C ASN A 283 5.79 3.57 -9.62
N VAL A 284 4.66 3.09 -9.12
CA VAL A 284 3.34 3.66 -9.39
C VAL A 284 3.07 4.80 -8.40
N ARG A 285 2.91 6.03 -8.92
CA ARG A 285 2.54 7.18 -8.09
C ARG A 285 1.04 7.14 -7.80
N ALA A 286 0.67 7.08 -6.53
CA ALA A 286 -0.70 6.99 -6.09
C ALA A 286 -1.25 8.35 -5.63
N ASN A 287 -2.48 8.67 -6.04
CA ASN A 287 -3.24 9.81 -5.55
C ASN A 287 -4.58 9.33 -5.01
N LEU A 288 -4.91 9.71 -3.78
CA LEU A 288 -6.12 9.27 -3.11
C LEU A 288 -6.92 10.49 -2.66
N GLY A 289 -8.06 10.74 -3.30
CA GLY A 289 -8.92 11.88 -2.98
C GLY A 289 -8.24 13.25 -3.10
N GLY A 290 -7.27 13.40 -4.01
CA GLY A 290 -6.47 14.60 -4.18
C GLY A 290 -5.22 14.68 -3.30
N ARG A 291 -5.01 13.71 -2.39
CA ARG A 291 -3.78 13.58 -1.60
C ARG A 291 -2.77 12.73 -2.36
N ASP A 292 -1.56 13.25 -2.54
CA ASP A 292 -0.42 12.47 -3.04
C ASP A 292 0.02 11.48 -1.94
N MET A 293 -0.02 10.19 -2.27
CA MET A 293 0.35 9.11 -1.36
C MET A 293 1.77 8.57 -1.62
N GLY A 294 2.53 9.23 -2.52
CA GLY A 294 3.88 8.81 -2.87
C GLY A 294 3.92 7.66 -3.89
N ILE A 295 5.02 6.92 -3.86
CA ILE A 295 5.29 5.81 -4.77
C ILE A 295 4.93 4.49 -4.10
N THR A 296 4.21 3.63 -4.81
CA THR A 296 3.84 2.28 -4.36
C THR A 296 4.07 1.25 -5.46
N GLY A 297 3.88 -0.03 -5.16
CA GLY A 297 4.04 -1.14 -6.12
C GLY A 297 3.61 -2.47 -5.53
N GLY A 298 3.49 -3.49 -6.37
CA GLY A 298 3.32 -4.86 -5.91
C GLY A 298 4.61 -5.44 -5.31
N VAL A 299 4.48 -6.45 -4.46
CA VAL A 299 5.62 -7.10 -3.78
C VAL A 299 6.61 -7.72 -4.79
N ALA A 300 6.11 -8.35 -5.85
CA ALA A 300 6.90 -8.98 -6.90
C ALA A 300 6.67 -8.30 -8.27
N PRO A 301 7.23 -7.11 -8.51
CA PRO A 301 6.86 -6.27 -9.66
C PRO A 301 7.26 -6.86 -11.03
N ALA A 302 8.26 -7.73 -11.11
CA ALA A 302 8.62 -8.40 -12.36
C ALA A 302 7.83 -9.70 -12.63
N ALA A 303 7.15 -10.25 -11.61
CA ALA A 303 6.26 -11.40 -11.80
C ALA A 303 5.09 -11.01 -12.73
N LYS A 304 4.56 -12.00 -13.43
CA LYS A 304 3.41 -11.85 -14.31
C LYS A 304 2.13 -12.27 -13.59
N LEU A 305 1.01 -11.81 -14.10
CA LEU A 305 -0.31 -12.07 -13.53
C LEU A 305 -1.16 -12.95 -14.46
N SER A 306 -1.91 -13.86 -13.85
CA SER A 306 -3.01 -14.60 -14.45
C SER A 306 -4.26 -14.41 -13.58
N ILE A 307 -5.31 -13.85 -14.14
CA ILE A 307 -6.52 -13.46 -13.44
C ILE A 307 -7.63 -14.48 -13.67
N TYR A 308 -8.30 -14.85 -12.58
CA TYR A 308 -9.41 -15.80 -12.57
C TYR A 308 -10.58 -15.21 -11.78
N LYS A 309 -11.53 -14.57 -12.47
CA LYS A 309 -12.70 -13.96 -11.83
C LYS A 309 -13.72 -15.04 -11.46
N VAL A 310 -14.01 -15.15 -10.16
CA VAL A 310 -14.99 -16.07 -9.59
C VAL A 310 -16.01 -15.36 -8.70
N CYS A 311 -15.76 -14.11 -8.33
CA CYS A 311 -16.62 -13.30 -7.47
C CYS A 311 -17.37 -12.26 -8.31
N TRP A 312 -18.65 -12.05 -7.97
CA TRP A 312 -19.61 -11.30 -8.76
C TRP A 312 -20.44 -10.40 -7.87
N GLU A 313 -20.73 -9.19 -8.36
CA GLU A 313 -21.53 -8.20 -7.64
C GLU A 313 -23.02 -8.34 -8.01
N ASP A 314 -23.88 -8.31 -6.99
CA ASP A 314 -25.33 -8.26 -7.15
C ASP A 314 -25.99 -7.25 -6.19
N THR A 315 -27.30 -7.11 -6.29
CA THR A 315 -28.10 -6.20 -5.45
C THR A 315 -28.83 -6.92 -4.31
N ASP A 316 -28.76 -8.26 -4.26
CA ASP A 316 -29.36 -9.09 -3.22
C ASP A 316 -28.26 -9.68 -2.33
N PRO A 317 -28.11 -9.26 -1.08
CA PRO A 317 -27.04 -9.71 -0.19
C PRO A 317 -27.05 -11.24 0.08
N ASN A 318 -28.08 -11.96 -0.39
CA ASN A 318 -28.19 -13.40 -0.21
C ASN A 318 -27.77 -14.23 -1.42
N THR A 319 -27.47 -13.62 -2.57
CA THR A 319 -27.28 -14.36 -3.83
C THR A 319 -25.96 -14.11 -4.54
N GLY A 320 -25.27 -13.01 -4.33
CA GLY A 320 -23.98 -12.68 -4.94
C GLY A 320 -22.76 -13.35 -4.29
N GLY A 321 -21.59 -12.87 -4.65
CA GLY A 321 -20.32 -13.29 -4.08
C GLY A 321 -19.59 -14.35 -4.90
N CYS A 322 -18.87 -15.24 -4.22
CA CYS A 322 -17.92 -16.19 -4.82
C CYS A 322 -18.39 -17.63 -4.62
N TYR A 323 -18.78 -18.32 -5.70
CA TYR A 323 -19.21 -19.71 -5.62
C TYR A 323 -18.01 -20.67 -5.51
N SER A 324 -18.10 -21.66 -4.62
CA SER A 324 -17.04 -22.68 -4.42
C SER A 324 -16.77 -23.49 -5.68
N SER A 325 -17.80 -23.80 -6.49
CA SER A 325 -17.65 -24.48 -7.78
C SER A 325 -16.85 -23.66 -8.80
N ALA A 326 -17.08 -22.35 -8.88
CA ALA A 326 -16.31 -21.44 -9.70
C ALA A 326 -14.86 -21.36 -9.21
N SER A 327 -14.63 -21.33 -7.89
CA SER A 327 -13.28 -21.36 -7.30
C SER A 327 -12.55 -22.65 -7.64
N VAL A 328 -13.19 -23.83 -7.54
CA VAL A 328 -12.61 -25.12 -7.94
C VAL A 328 -12.26 -25.14 -9.43
N ALA A 329 -13.14 -24.62 -10.29
CA ALA A 329 -12.89 -24.52 -11.73
C ALA A 329 -11.69 -23.59 -12.04
N ALA A 330 -11.60 -22.46 -11.33
CA ALA A 330 -10.49 -21.52 -11.45
C ALA A 330 -9.15 -22.13 -11.00
N ILE A 331 -9.13 -22.84 -9.85
CA ILE A 331 -7.93 -23.55 -9.36
C ILE A 331 -7.49 -24.61 -10.36
N ASN A 332 -8.43 -25.41 -10.87
CA ASN A 332 -8.13 -26.40 -11.90
C ASN A 332 -7.51 -25.75 -13.15
N GLN A 333 -8.08 -24.64 -13.62
CA GLN A 333 -7.56 -23.93 -14.79
C GLN A 333 -6.19 -23.30 -14.52
N ALA A 334 -5.97 -22.75 -13.33
CA ALA A 334 -4.69 -22.16 -12.95
C ALA A 334 -3.54 -23.20 -12.96
N ILE A 335 -3.81 -24.42 -12.50
CA ILE A 335 -2.88 -25.55 -12.59
C ILE A 335 -2.58 -25.87 -14.08
N LEU A 336 -3.61 -25.92 -14.93
CA LEU A 336 -3.46 -26.22 -16.35
C LEU A 336 -2.75 -25.09 -17.12
N ASP A 337 -2.95 -23.83 -16.74
CA ASP A 337 -2.23 -22.70 -17.30
C ASP A 337 -0.76 -22.66 -16.86
N GLY A 338 -0.41 -23.33 -15.75
CA GLY A 338 0.96 -23.46 -15.23
C GLY A 338 1.41 -22.28 -14.37
N VAL A 339 0.54 -21.75 -13.49
CA VAL A 339 0.93 -20.72 -12.51
C VAL A 339 1.88 -21.29 -11.45
N ASP A 340 2.71 -20.44 -10.85
CA ASP A 340 3.66 -20.82 -9.80
C ASP A 340 3.12 -20.53 -8.40
N VAL A 341 2.30 -19.48 -8.29
CA VAL A 341 1.73 -18.97 -7.05
C VAL A 341 0.24 -18.73 -7.24
N LEU A 342 -0.57 -19.02 -6.22
CA LEU A 342 -1.97 -18.63 -6.15
C LEU A 342 -2.21 -17.73 -4.96
N ASN A 343 -2.89 -16.58 -5.19
CA ASN A 343 -3.53 -15.78 -4.16
C ASN A 343 -5.02 -16.10 -4.10
N TYR A 344 -5.52 -16.36 -2.90
CA TYR A 344 -6.92 -16.62 -2.64
C TYR A 344 -7.40 -15.80 -1.43
N SER A 345 -7.98 -14.65 -1.71
CA SER A 345 -8.47 -13.71 -0.70
C SER A 345 -9.99 -13.80 -0.50
N ILE A 346 -10.52 -15.01 -0.49
CA ILE A 346 -11.94 -15.33 -0.35
C ILE A 346 -12.12 -16.17 0.91
N SER A 347 -13.25 -16.04 1.62
CA SER A 347 -13.53 -16.81 2.83
C SER A 347 -13.63 -18.31 2.55
N GLY A 348 -13.22 -19.13 3.52
CA GLY A 348 -13.26 -20.59 3.45
C GLY A 348 -13.99 -21.22 4.64
N SER A 349 -13.90 -22.54 4.75
CA SER A 349 -14.48 -23.27 5.86
C SER A 349 -13.68 -23.04 7.15
N THR A 350 -14.39 -22.89 8.28
CA THR A 350 -13.83 -22.91 9.64
C THR A 350 -13.95 -24.28 10.28
N SER A 351 -14.74 -25.21 9.71
CA SER A 351 -15.14 -26.48 10.31
C SER A 351 -14.55 -27.72 9.62
N THR A 352 -13.89 -27.56 8.47
CA THR A 352 -13.24 -28.66 7.76
C THR A 352 -12.00 -28.20 7.01
N THR A 353 -11.02 -29.09 6.85
CA THR A 353 -9.82 -28.91 6.03
C THR A 353 -9.92 -29.65 4.69
N THR A 354 -11.04 -30.28 4.41
CA THR A 354 -11.24 -31.18 3.24
C THR A 354 -12.48 -30.81 2.42
N ASP A 355 -12.92 -29.54 2.48
CA ASP A 355 -13.91 -29.05 1.54
C ASP A 355 -13.37 -29.05 0.08
N PRO A 356 -14.24 -28.96 -0.95
CA PRO A 356 -13.80 -29.07 -2.33
C PRO A 356 -12.73 -28.06 -2.75
N VAL A 357 -12.75 -26.85 -2.21
CA VAL A 357 -11.76 -25.79 -2.51
C VAL A 357 -10.41 -26.16 -1.87
N ALA A 358 -10.42 -26.61 -0.61
CA ALA A 358 -9.23 -27.06 0.09
C ALA A 358 -8.59 -28.27 -0.62
N LEU A 359 -9.38 -29.23 -1.11
CA LEU A 359 -8.89 -30.37 -1.89
C LEU A 359 -8.32 -29.97 -3.26
N ALA A 360 -8.93 -28.97 -3.93
CA ALA A 360 -8.37 -28.41 -5.16
C ALA A 360 -7.01 -27.74 -4.90
N PHE A 361 -6.84 -27.05 -3.76
CA PHE A 361 -5.55 -26.50 -3.34
C PHE A 361 -4.53 -27.58 -2.96
N LEU A 362 -4.95 -28.74 -2.43
CA LEU A 362 -4.04 -29.88 -2.26
C LEU A 362 -3.44 -30.32 -3.58
N SER A 363 -4.28 -30.39 -4.62
CA SER A 363 -3.83 -30.72 -5.99
C SER A 363 -2.89 -29.65 -6.54
N ALA A 364 -3.20 -28.37 -6.32
CA ALA A 364 -2.32 -27.27 -6.71
C ALA A 364 -0.95 -27.34 -6.02
N ALA A 365 -0.92 -27.55 -4.70
CA ALA A 365 0.32 -27.73 -3.95
C ALA A 365 1.11 -28.96 -4.40
N SER A 366 0.43 -30.07 -4.72
CA SER A 366 1.04 -31.27 -5.27
C SER A 366 1.62 -31.07 -6.68
N ALA A 367 1.04 -30.13 -7.43
CA ALA A 367 1.54 -29.68 -8.74
C ALA A 367 2.66 -28.63 -8.63
N GLY A 368 3.13 -28.30 -7.44
CA GLY A 368 4.22 -27.33 -7.23
C GLY A 368 3.77 -25.88 -7.04
N VAL A 369 2.47 -25.60 -7.01
CA VAL A 369 1.92 -24.23 -6.88
C VAL A 369 1.88 -23.81 -5.41
N PHE A 370 2.55 -22.70 -5.06
CA PHE A 370 2.48 -22.11 -3.73
C PHE A 370 1.14 -21.38 -3.55
N VAL A 371 0.41 -21.68 -2.49
CA VAL A 371 -0.92 -21.11 -2.23
C VAL A 371 -0.89 -20.22 -0.99
N SER A 372 -1.25 -18.95 -1.14
CA SER A 372 -1.48 -17.97 -0.09
C SER A 372 -2.97 -17.69 0.06
N ALA A 373 -3.53 -17.88 1.25
CA ALA A 373 -4.95 -17.68 1.51
C ALA A 373 -5.17 -16.81 2.75
N SER A 374 -6.24 -16.01 2.73
CA SER A 374 -6.61 -15.14 3.85
C SER A 374 -7.13 -15.91 5.06
N ALA A 375 -6.76 -15.49 6.28
CA ALA A 375 -7.22 -16.14 7.52
C ALA A 375 -8.69 -15.89 7.88
N GLY A 376 -9.32 -14.87 7.25
CA GLY A 376 -10.67 -14.42 7.56
C GLY A 376 -10.72 -13.18 8.45
N ASN A 377 -11.87 -12.52 8.51
CA ASN A 377 -12.07 -11.21 9.14
C ASN A 377 -13.06 -11.26 10.33
N SER A 378 -13.15 -12.38 11.02
CA SER A 378 -14.10 -12.63 12.13
C SER A 378 -13.44 -12.59 13.52
N GLY A 379 -12.22 -12.04 13.62
CA GLY A 379 -11.54 -11.81 14.90
C GLY A 379 -12.20 -10.70 15.74
N PRO A 380 -11.74 -10.51 16.97
CA PRO A 380 -10.69 -11.24 17.68
C PRO A 380 -11.15 -12.56 18.34
N THR A 381 -12.38 -12.98 18.05
CA THR A 381 -12.95 -14.22 18.60
C THR A 381 -12.08 -15.42 18.23
N ALA A 382 -11.78 -16.27 19.20
CA ALA A 382 -11.04 -17.52 18.99
C ALA A 382 -11.80 -18.48 18.06
N SER A 383 -11.07 -19.34 17.37
CA SER A 383 -11.64 -20.40 16.51
C SER A 383 -12.45 -19.86 15.31
N THR A 384 -12.02 -18.73 14.76
CA THR A 384 -12.64 -18.09 13.59
C THR A 384 -11.77 -18.18 12.32
N VAL A 385 -10.58 -18.79 12.41
CA VAL A 385 -9.65 -18.90 11.29
C VAL A 385 -10.21 -19.77 10.17
N ASN A 386 -10.13 -19.27 8.95
CA ASN A 386 -10.47 -19.96 7.70
C ASN A 386 -9.23 -20.66 7.12
N HIS A 387 -9.43 -21.49 6.10
CA HIS A 387 -8.36 -22.11 5.32
C HIS A 387 -7.34 -22.88 6.17
N GLY A 388 -7.86 -23.75 7.04
CA GLY A 388 -7.07 -24.52 7.99
C GLY A 388 -6.18 -25.61 7.40
N ALA A 389 -6.26 -25.89 6.10
CA ALA A 389 -5.52 -26.99 5.48
C ALA A 389 -3.99 -26.78 5.55
N PRO A 390 -3.18 -27.84 5.84
CA PRO A 390 -1.74 -27.69 6.06
C PRO A 390 -0.93 -27.40 4.79
N TRP A 391 -1.48 -27.73 3.62
CA TRP A 391 -0.80 -27.56 2.32
C TRP A 391 -0.87 -26.16 1.74
N LEU A 392 -1.56 -25.23 2.38
CA LEU A 392 -1.59 -23.81 2.00
C LEU A 392 -1.05 -22.93 3.13
N THR A 393 -0.71 -21.68 2.81
CA THR A 393 -0.25 -20.68 3.77
C THR A 393 -1.39 -19.75 4.13
N THR A 394 -1.84 -19.81 5.38
CA THR A 394 -2.94 -18.99 5.92
C THR A 394 -2.40 -17.72 6.53
N VAL A 395 -2.86 -16.56 6.09
CA VAL A 395 -2.25 -15.27 6.38
C VAL A 395 -3.16 -14.40 7.24
N ALA A 396 -2.68 -14.03 8.43
CA ALA A 396 -3.29 -13.04 9.31
C ALA A 396 -2.99 -11.60 8.85
N ALA A 397 -3.83 -10.66 9.24
CA ALA A 397 -3.64 -9.24 8.94
C ALA A 397 -2.97 -8.50 10.10
N SER A 398 -1.92 -7.71 9.78
CA SER A 398 -1.28 -6.78 10.71
C SER A 398 -1.35 -5.34 10.23
N SER A 399 -1.19 -4.39 11.16
CA SER A 399 -0.85 -3.01 10.84
C SER A 399 0.62 -2.91 10.40
N PHE A 400 0.99 -1.79 9.75
CA PHE A 400 2.37 -1.57 9.28
C PHE A 400 2.81 -0.11 9.37
N SER A 401 1.88 0.85 9.47
CA SER A 401 2.20 2.29 9.55
C SER A 401 1.27 3.02 10.51
N THR A 402 1.77 4.11 11.08
CA THR A 402 1.03 5.06 11.91
C THR A 402 0.90 6.44 11.25
N GLU A 403 1.25 6.58 9.98
CA GLU A 403 1.33 7.89 9.31
C GLU A 403 -0.04 8.48 8.97
N LEU A 404 -1.07 7.64 8.79
CA LEU A 404 -2.42 8.08 8.46
C LEU A 404 -3.23 8.31 9.73
N GLN A 405 -2.88 9.39 10.43
CA GLN A 405 -3.52 9.80 11.68
C GLN A 405 -4.10 11.20 11.56
N GLY A 406 -5.15 11.42 12.34
CA GLY A 406 -5.75 12.72 12.58
C GLY A 406 -5.96 12.97 14.07
N THR A 407 -6.29 14.19 14.40
CA THR A 407 -6.58 14.59 15.79
C THR A 407 -7.96 15.21 15.87
N VAL A 408 -8.72 14.80 16.86
CA VAL A 408 -9.90 15.54 17.35
C VAL A 408 -9.40 16.53 18.39
N GLU A 409 -9.46 17.83 18.11
CA GLU A 409 -9.03 18.89 19.01
C GLU A 409 -10.25 19.64 19.56
N PHE A 410 -10.49 19.54 20.86
CA PHE A 410 -11.56 20.26 21.53
C PHE A 410 -11.13 21.68 21.91
N GLU A 411 -12.10 22.60 22.00
CA GLU A 411 -11.83 24.01 22.38
C GLU A 411 -11.28 24.17 23.80
N ASP A 412 -11.40 23.15 24.67
CA ASP A 412 -10.78 23.12 26.01
C ASP A 412 -9.31 22.64 25.99
N GLY A 413 -8.74 22.43 24.79
CA GLY A 413 -7.35 22.00 24.57
C GLY A 413 -7.13 20.50 24.66
N SER A 414 -8.15 19.69 24.95
CA SER A 414 -8.01 18.23 24.93
C SER A 414 -7.93 17.69 23.51
N LYS A 415 -7.09 16.67 23.30
CA LYS A 415 -6.76 16.11 21.99
C LYS A 415 -6.85 14.60 22.00
N PHE A 416 -7.45 14.05 20.96
CA PHE A 416 -7.60 12.61 20.77
C PHE A 416 -7.11 12.21 19.39
N ARG A 417 -6.10 11.35 19.35
CA ARG A 417 -5.55 10.78 18.12
C ARG A 417 -6.44 9.64 17.62
N GLY A 418 -6.55 9.50 16.30
CA GLY A 418 -7.18 8.37 15.66
C GLY A 418 -6.74 8.22 14.20
N ALA A 419 -7.16 7.15 13.55
CA ALA A 419 -6.87 6.95 12.12
C ALA A 419 -7.65 7.95 11.25
N SER A 420 -6.99 8.48 10.21
CA SER A 420 -7.59 9.47 9.32
C SER A 420 -6.89 9.56 7.98
N LEU A 421 -7.69 9.65 6.91
CA LEU A 421 -7.24 9.89 5.53
C LEU A 421 -7.62 11.30 5.03
N MET A 422 -8.21 12.14 5.88
CA MET A 422 -8.66 13.45 5.44
C MET A 422 -7.52 14.30 4.89
N ALA A 423 -7.75 14.95 3.75
CA ALA A 423 -6.79 15.84 3.12
C ALA A 423 -6.79 17.24 3.79
N ASN A 424 -7.94 17.70 4.26
CA ASN A 424 -8.13 19.05 4.81
C ASN A 424 -8.67 18.98 6.23
N ASN A 425 -8.27 19.97 7.04
CA ASN A 425 -8.81 20.16 8.39
C ASN A 425 -10.29 20.58 8.36
N VAL A 426 -11.05 20.18 9.38
CA VAL A 426 -12.36 20.75 9.69
C VAL A 426 -12.17 21.79 10.80
N PRO A 427 -12.57 23.04 10.61
CA PRO A 427 -12.47 24.06 11.66
C PRO A 427 -13.37 23.71 12.85
N ALA A 428 -13.09 24.31 14.00
CA ALA A 428 -13.87 24.08 15.24
C ALA A 428 -15.37 24.27 14.99
N SER A 429 -16.09 23.16 15.01
CA SER A 429 -17.52 23.05 14.70
C SER A 429 -18.27 22.39 15.85
N PRO A 430 -19.55 22.70 16.05
CA PRO A 430 -20.36 22.04 17.09
C PRO A 430 -20.43 20.53 16.85
N LEU A 431 -20.38 19.74 17.92
CA LEU A 431 -20.53 18.29 17.86
C LEU A 431 -21.97 17.87 18.14
N VAL A 432 -22.33 16.66 17.67
CA VAL A 432 -23.56 16.00 18.06
C VAL A 432 -23.35 14.48 18.09
N LEU A 433 -23.89 13.80 19.11
CA LEU A 433 -24.01 12.35 19.11
C LEU A 433 -25.08 11.94 18.07
N ALA A 434 -24.78 10.97 17.24
CA ALA A 434 -25.73 10.48 16.25
C ALA A 434 -27.06 10.00 16.87
N ALA A 435 -27.00 9.37 18.06
CA ALA A 435 -28.18 8.99 18.83
C ALA A 435 -29.10 10.19 19.17
N SER A 436 -28.53 11.39 19.44
CA SER A 436 -29.28 12.61 19.72
C SER A 436 -29.79 13.31 18.45
N ALA A 437 -29.22 12.95 17.29
CA ALA A 437 -29.55 13.52 15.99
C ALA A 437 -30.44 12.61 15.15
N ALA A 438 -31.13 11.66 15.77
CA ALA A 438 -32.01 10.71 15.09
C ALA A 438 -33.10 11.39 14.25
N ALA A 439 -33.34 10.84 13.05
CA ALA A 439 -34.54 11.08 12.28
C ALA A 439 -35.76 10.43 12.94
N ALA A 440 -36.95 10.90 12.64
CA ALA A 440 -38.18 10.37 13.24
C ALA A 440 -38.34 8.88 12.89
N GLY A 441 -38.48 8.03 13.92
CA GLY A 441 -38.65 6.58 13.76
C GLY A 441 -37.40 5.80 13.34
N ALA A 442 -36.23 6.42 13.30
CA ALA A 442 -34.99 5.73 12.95
C ALA A 442 -34.60 4.68 14.00
N ALA A 443 -34.24 3.48 13.53
CA ALA A 443 -33.66 2.44 14.38
C ALA A 443 -32.13 2.62 14.42
N SER A 444 -31.55 2.44 15.61
CA SER A 444 -30.08 2.48 15.84
C SER A 444 -29.38 3.69 15.22
N PRO A 445 -29.84 4.93 15.44
CA PRO A 445 -29.26 6.12 14.83
C PRO A 445 -27.79 6.34 15.24
N GLU A 446 -27.34 5.81 16.39
CA GLU A 446 -25.95 5.82 16.83
C GLU A 446 -25.00 5.18 15.80
N LEU A 447 -25.48 4.28 15.01
CA LEU A 447 -24.72 3.62 13.94
C LEU A 447 -24.59 4.46 12.67
N CYS A 448 -25.26 5.59 12.56
CA CYS A 448 -25.27 6.45 11.36
C CYS A 448 -25.61 5.65 10.07
N GLY A 449 -26.62 4.79 10.15
CA GLY A 449 -27.09 4.03 8.98
C GLY A 449 -27.83 4.90 7.97
N PRO A 450 -28.09 4.43 6.75
CA PRO A 450 -28.80 5.19 5.73
C PRO A 450 -30.15 5.74 6.23
N ASN A 451 -30.39 7.03 6.05
CA ASN A 451 -31.59 7.77 6.45
C ASN A 451 -31.92 7.78 7.97
N THR A 452 -30.95 7.48 8.83
CA THR A 452 -31.16 7.49 10.28
C THR A 452 -30.92 8.85 10.94
N LEU A 453 -30.30 9.80 10.24
CA LEU A 453 -29.95 11.11 10.78
C LEU A 453 -30.90 12.22 10.28
N ASP A 454 -31.30 13.11 11.18
CA ASP A 454 -32.11 14.29 10.91
C ASP A 454 -31.24 15.46 10.41
N PRO A 455 -31.38 15.94 9.17
CA PRO A 455 -30.60 17.04 8.63
C PRO A 455 -30.70 18.33 9.47
N ALA A 456 -31.83 18.60 10.10
CA ALA A 456 -32.01 19.79 10.94
C ALA A 456 -31.12 19.77 12.22
N LYS A 457 -30.75 18.56 12.66
CA LYS A 457 -29.92 18.36 13.84
C LYS A 457 -28.42 18.19 13.52
N VAL A 458 -28.09 17.84 12.26
CA VAL A 458 -26.75 17.47 11.80
C VAL A 458 -26.07 18.56 11.01
N SER A 459 -26.82 19.36 10.24
CA SER A 459 -26.24 20.35 9.32
C SER A 459 -25.22 21.27 10.01
N GLY A 460 -24.01 21.37 9.44
CA GLY A 460 -22.89 22.18 9.95
C GLY A 460 -22.20 21.62 11.20
N ARG A 461 -22.48 20.38 11.59
CA ARG A 461 -21.91 19.75 12.80
C ARG A 461 -20.95 18.62 12.45
N ILE A 462 -20.06 18.30 13.39
CA ILE A 462 -19.30 17.06 13.42
C ILE A 462 -20.15 16.01 14.15
N VAL A 463 -20.38 14.85 13.53
CA VAL A 463 -21.22 13.79 14.09
C VAL A 463 -20.36 12.70 14.70
N VAL A 464 -20.70 12.27 15.92
CA VAL A 464 -20.07 11.12 16.58
C VAL A 464 -20.92 9.88 16.28
N CYS A 465 -20.35 8.94 15.49
CA CYS A 465 -20.99 7.70 15.07
C CYS A 465 -20.32 6.49 15.72
N ASP A 466 -21.10 5.57 16.25
CA ASP A 466 -20.60 4.31 16.79
C ASP A 466 -20.25 3.33 15.65
N ARG A 467 -19.09 2.67 15.73
CA ARG A 467 -18.79 1.52 14.87
C ARG A 467 -19.75 0.37 15.22
N GLY A 468 -20.07 -0.46 14.24
CA GLY A 468 -20.98 -1.59 14.39
C GLY A 468 -21.25 -2.28 13.05
N VAL A 469 -22.39 -2.92 12.91
CA VAL A 469 -22.76 -3.77 11.77
C VAL A 469 -22.88 -3.08 10.41
N ILE A 470 -22.86 -1.75 10.38
CA ILE A 470 -22.95 -0.97 9.12
C ILE A 470 -21.55 -0.61 8.66
N ASP A 471 -21.29 -0.66 7.36
CA ASP A 471 -20.02 -0.30 6.75
C ASP A 471 -19.59 1.11 7.15
N ARG A 472 -18.31 1.27 7.47
CA ARG A 472 -17.75 2.53 7.98
C ARG A 472 -17.93 3.68 7.00
N VAL A 473 -17.75 3.41 5.70
CA VAL A 473 -17.92 4.42 4.64
C VAL A 473 -19.38 4.82 4.49
N ALA A 474 -20.33 3.88 4.61
CA ALA A 474 -21.76 4.16 4.56
C ALA A 474 -22.21 5.13 5.69
N LYS A 475 -21.58 5.04 6.89
CA LYS A 475 -21.85 5.98 7.99
C LYS A 475 -21.47 7.41 7.62
N SER A 476 -20.30 7.60 7.01
CA SER A 476 -19.84 8.93 6.57
C SER A 476 -20.68 9.47 5.40
N ALA A 477 -21.20 8.61 4.54
CA ALA A 477 -22.16 8.98 3.48
C ALA A 477 -23.47 9.50 4.07
N GLU A 478 -23.97 8.86 5.12
CA GLU A 478 -25.17 9.35 5.84
C GLU A 478 -24.93 10.69 6.52
N VAL A 479 -23.77 10.87 7.18
CA VAL A 479 -23.39 12.18 7.75
C VAL A 479 -23.37 13.26 6.68
N LYS A 480 -22.79 12.98 5.49
CA LYS A 480 -22.78 13.89 4.35
C LYS A 480 -24.19 14.21 3.86
N ARG A 481 -25.06 13.18 3.70
CA ARG A 481 -26.46 13.34 3.28
C ARG A 481 -27.21 14.27 4.23
N ALA A 482 -26.96 14.15 5.53
CA ALA A 482 -27.59 14.99 6.56
C ALA A 482 -26.94 16.38 6.71
N GLY A 483 -25.91 16.73 5.90
CA GLY A 483 -25.26 18.03 5.91
C GLY A 483 -24.20 18.21 7.00
N GLY A 484 -23.71 17.12 7.59
CA GLY A 484 -22.57 17.14 8.53
C GLY A 484 -21.26 17.53 7.83
N VAL A 485 -20.41 18.24 8.55
CA VAL A 485 -19.12 18.75 8.04
C VAL A 485 -17.95 17.82 8.35
N GLY A 486 -18.14 16.83 9.23
CA GLY A 486 -17.15 15.83 9.61
C GLY A 486 -17.75 14.73 10.47
N MET A 487 -17.01 13.66 10.67
CA MET A 487 -17.39 12.52 11.47
C MET A 487 -16.27 12.17 12.48
N ILE A 488 -16.63 11.83 13.70
CA ILE A 488 -15.79 11.08 14.61
C ILE A 488 -16.37 9.67 14.68
N LEU A 489 -15.68 8.71 14.09
CA LEU A 489 -16.05 7.31 14.17
C LEU A 489 -15.44 6.71 15.43
N VAL A 490 -16.24 6.10 16.30
CA VAL A 490 -15.77 5.61 17.58
C VAL A 490 -15.94 4.08 17.69
N ASN A 491 -14.89 3.37 18.01
CA ASN A 491 -14.97 1.97 18.41
C ASN A 491 -15.61 1.88 19.81
N VAL A 492 -16.70 1.14 19.95
CA VAL A 492 -17.40 0.98 21.26
C VAL A 492 -16.67 0.00 22.17
N THR A 493 -15.90 -0.91 21.61
CA THR A 493 -14.95 -1.81 22.27
C THR A 493 -13.60 -1.69 21.61
N PRO A 494 -12.46 -1.99 22.27
CA PRO A 494 -11.15 -1.97 21.63
C PRO A 494 -11.13 -2.79 20.34
N SER A 495 -10.72 -2.17 19.23
CA SER A 495 -10.64 -2.77 17.89
C SER A 495 -9.59 -2.03 17.06
N SER A 496 -9.37 -2.44 15.81
CA SER A 496 -8.53 -1.70 14.87
C SER A 496 -9.12 -0.30 14.58
N GLU A 497 -8.24 0.68 14.45
CA GLU A 497 -8.54 1.99 13.88
C GLU A 497 -8.26 1.90 12.38
N ASP A 498 -9.34 1.69 11.61
CA ASP A 498 -9.20 1.47 10.18
C ASP A 498 -9.20 2.81 9.44
N VAL A 499 -8.37 2.89 8.41
CA VAL A 499 -8.29 4.05 7.51
C VAL A 499 -9.14 3.75 6.28
N ASP A 500 -10.22 4.52 6.12
CA ASP A 500 -11.12 4.39 4.98
C ASP A 500 -11.26 5.74 4.27
N GLN A 501 -11.60 5.71 2.97
CA GLN A 501 -11.94 6.91 2.21
C GLN A 501 -13.37 7.32 2.51
N HIS A 502 -13.52 8.16 3.52
CA HIS A 502 -14.82 8.63 3.99
C HIS A 502 -15.42 9.74 3.10
N ALA A 503 -16.75 9.80 3.06
CA ALA A 503 -17.49 10.82 2.31
C ALA A 503 -17.42 12.23 2.93
N VAL A 504 -17.03 12.34 4.20
CA VAL A 504 -16.69 13.57 4.95
C VAL A 504 -15.38 13.38 5.70
N PRO A 505 -14.63 14.46 6.03
CA PRO A 505 -13.46 14.36 6.89
C PRO A 505 -13.76 13.57 8.18
N THR A 506 -12.95 12.57 8.49
CA THR A 506 -13.22 11.63 9.58
C THR A 506 -11.96 11.32 10.36
N VAL A 507 -12.11 11.21 11.70
CA VAL A 507 -11.12 10.63 12.61
C VAL A 507 -11.74 9.41 13.28
N HIS A 508 -11.11 8.25 13.18
CA HIS A 508 -11.55 6.98 13.75
C HIS A 508 -10.77 6.70 15.03
N VAL A 509 -11.44 6.64 16.18
CA VAL A 509 -10.81 6.55 17.51
C VAL A 509 -11.20 5.29 18.27
N ASN A 510 -10.33 4.88 19.20
CA ASN A 510 -10.49 3.71 20.07
C ASN A 510 -10.75 4.12 21.54
N PRO A 511 -11.32 3.24 22.36
CA PRO A 511 -11.26 3.40 23.82
C PRO A 511 -9.79 3.57 24.32
N PRO A 512 -9.52 4.44 25.31
CA PRO A 512 -10.51 5.15 26.12
C PRO A 512 -11.04 6.46 25.52
N ALA A 513 -10.50 6.94 24.39
CA ALA A 513 -10.91 8.20 23.75
C ALA A 513 -12.42 8.23 23.43
N THR A 514 -12.97 7.10 22.99
CA THR A 514 -14.41 6.95 22.73
C THR A 514 -15.27 7.46 23.88
N GLN A 515 -15.04 6.94 25.09
CA GLN A 515 -15.83 7.31 26.26
C GLN A 515 -15.56 8.76 26.66
N GLN A 516 -14.30 9.18 26.64
CA GLN A 516 -13.91 10.55 26.98
C GLN A 516 -14.57 11.60 26.07
N ILE A 517 -14.68 11.31 24.76
CA ILE A 517 -15.36 12.18 23.79
C ILE A 517 -16.87 12.24 24.09
N LYS A 518 -17.51 11.08 24.34
CA LYS A 518 -18.93 11.03 24.68
C LYS A 518 -19.25 11.77 26.01
N ASP A 519 -18.39 11.60 27.01
CA ASP A 519 -18.54 12.29 28.33
C ASP A 519 -18.41 13.80 28.18
N LYS A 520 -17.51 14.31 27.34
CA LYS A 520 -17.39 15.74 27.04
C LYS A 520 -18.67 16.31 26.43
N LEU A 521 -19.29 15.61 25.48
CA LEU A 521 -20.55 16.04 24.88
C LEU A 521 -21.70 15.98 25.92
N ALA A 522 -21.70 14.98 26.77
CA ALA A 522 -22.70 14.88 27.84
C ALA A 522 -22.58 16.02 28.85
N ALA A 523 -21.35 16.40 29.19
CA ALA A 523 -21.08 17.51 30.13
C ALA A 523 -21.34 18.88 29.49
N ASN A 524 -21.06 19.05 28.19
CA ASN A 524 -21.28 20.30 27.46
C ASN A 524 -21.81 20.02 26.04
N PRO A 525 -23.14 19.99 25.84
CA PRO A 525 -23.73 19.74 24.52
C PRO A 525 -23.42 20.81 23.46
N ALA A 526 -22.88 21.96 23.85
CA ALA A 526 -22.48 23.04 22.94
C ALA A 526 -20.99 23.02 22.59
N ILE A 527 -20.24 22.05 23.10
CA ILE A 527 -18.79 21.95 22.88
C ILE A 527 -18.45 21.84 21.40
N LYS A 528 -17.35 22.46 21.00
CA LYS A 528 -16.81 22.38 19.62
C LYS A 528 -15.51 21.61 19.61
N ALA A 529 -15.26 20.98 18.48
CA ALA A 529 -13.96 20.42 18.16
C ALA A 529 -13.59 20.68 16.69
N ALA A 530 -12.28 20.71 16.43
CA ALA A 530 -11.71 20.67 15.09
C ALA A 530 -11.28 19.24 14.76
N LEU A 531 -11.31 18.86 13.47
CA LEU A 531 -10.61 17.67 12.98
C LEU A 531 -9.35 18.13 12.25
N VAL A 532 -8.20 17.67 12.73
CA VAL A 532 -6.87 18.04 12.16
C VAL A 532 -6.30 16.83 11.44
N ASN A 533 -5.83 17.03 10.20
CA ASN A 533 -5.36 15.97 9.29
C ASN A 533 -3.97 15.38 9.61
N LYS A 534 -3.51 15.55 10.84
CA LYS A 534 -2.26 14.99 11.38
C LYS A 534 -2.38 14.76 12.88
N ASP A 535 -1.49 13.93 13.42
CA ASP A 535 -1.36 13.80 14.87
C ASP A 535 -0.73 15.08 15.47
N THR A 536 -1.47 15.73 16.38
CA THR A 536 -1.02 16.90 17.14
C THR A 536 -1.02 16.64 18.65
N THR A 537 -1.23 15.38 19.08
CA THR A 537 -1.30 15.01 20.49
C THR A 537 0.05 15.04 21.19
N GLY A 538 1.14 14.81 20.45
CA GLY A 538 2.48 14.62 21.01
C GLY A 538 2.67 13.29 21.76
N LEU A 539 1.70 12.38 21.66
CA LEU A 539 1.81 11.04 22.25
C LEU A 539 2.80 10.18 21.45
N PRO A 540 3.50 9.22 22.09
CA PRO A 540 4.31 8.24 21.39
C PRO A 540 3.49 7.49 20.32
N GLN A 541 4.12 7.18 19.19
CA GLN A 541 3.49 6.35 18.15
C GLN A 541 3.31 4.92 18.65
N ALA A 542 2.21 4.28 18.22
CA ALA A 542 1.96 2.87 18.54
C ALA A 542 3.03 1.97 17.91
N PRO A 543 3.56 0.98 18.64
CA PRO A 543 4.49 0.01 18.07
C PRO A 543 3.86 -0.74 16.87
N GLN A 544 4.67 -1.00 15.85
CA GLN A 544 4.25 -1.73 14.64
C GLN A 544 5.20 -2.91 14.39
N PRO A 545 4.74 -4.01 13.72
CA PRO A 545 3.33 -4.32 13.39
C PRO A 545 2.53 -4.83 14.58
N GLN A 546 1.21 -4.64 14.58
CA GLN A 546 0.27 -5.26 15.52
C GLN A 546 -0.80 -6.04 14.75
N ILE A 547 -1.27 -7.16 15.31
CA ILE A 547 -2.37 -7.91 14.67
C ILE A 547 -3.66 -7.08 14.68
N ALA A 548 -4.29 -6.99 13.52
CA ALA A 548 -5.58 -6.32 13.39
C ALA A 548 -6.68 -7.00 14.24
N GLY A 549 -7.53 -6.19 14.86
CA GLY A 549 -8.62 -6.70 15.70
C GLY A 549 -9.58 -7.62 14.94
N PHE A 550 -9.83 -7.35 13.66
CA PHE A 550 -10.69 -8.17 12.81
C PHE A 550 -10.04 -9.48 12.33
N SER A 551 -8.71 -9.60 12.33
CA SER A 551 -8.04 -10.81 11.82
C SER A 551 -8.51 -12.06 12.59
N SER A 552 -8.98 -13.06 11.88
CA SER A 552 -9.45 -14.31 12.48
C SER A 552 -8.35 -15.03 13.27
N ARG A 553 -8.77 -15.73 14.32
CA ARG A 553 -7.88 -16.40 15.29
C ARG A 553 -8.02 -17.92 15.22
N GLY A 554 -6.91 -18.63 15.48
CA GLY A 554 -6.96 -20.01 15.93
C GLY A 554 -7.56 -20.14 17.34
N PRO A 555 -7.55 -21.35 17.92
CA PRO A 555 -7.22 -22.63 17.28
C PRO A 555 -8.21 -23.01 16.18
N LEU A 556 -7.78 -23.88 15.26
CA LEU A 556 -8.65 -24.40 14.21
C LEU A 556 -9.67 -25.38 14.80
N LEU A 557 -10.96 -25.27 14.41
CA LEU A 557 -12.00 -26.17 14.87
C LEU A 557 -12.00 -27.51 14.14
N ALA A 558 -11.58 -27.52 12.87
CA ALA A 558 -11.77 -28.65 11.96
C ALA A 558 -11.00 -29.92 12.33
N THR A 559 -10.00 -29.86 13.22
CA THR A 559 -9.12 -30.98 13.58
C THR A 559 -8.91 -31.07 15.07
N ASP A 560 -9.89 -30.67 15.88
CA ASP A 560 -9.77 -30.60 17.34
C ASP A 560 -8.50 -29.86 17.81
N SER A 561 -8.08 -28.86 17.05
CA SER A 561 -6.92 -27.98 17.28
C SER A 561 -5.54 -28.61 17.05
N ASP A 562 -5.44 -29.70 16.31
CA ASP A 562 -4.14 -30.35 16.00
C ASP A 562 -3.28 -29.50 15.03
N LEU A 563 -3.89 -28.55 14.30
CA LEU A 563 -3.21 -27.67 13.37
C LEU A 563 -3.13 -26.24 13.89
N LEU A 564 -1.91 -25.70 13.91
CA LEU A 564 -1.66 -24.32 14.25
C LEU A 564 -1.93 -23.43 13.04
N LYS A 565 -2.86 -22.49 13.19
CA LYS A 565 -3.23 -21.46 12.21
C LYS A 565 -3.55 -20.14 12.91
N PRO A 566 -3.29 -18.97 12.26
CA PRO A 566 -2.67 -18.77 10.94
C PRO A 566 -1.21 -19.22 10.90
N ASP A 567 -0.58 -19.25 9.71
CA ASP A 567 0.82 -19.61 9.53
C ASP A 567 1.75 -18.40 9.73
N VAL A 568 1.39 -17.25 9.18
CA VAL A 568 2.13 -15.98 9.23
C VAL A 568 1.18 -14.80 9.27
N ALA A 569 1.71 -13.61 9.57
CA ALA A 569 1.00 -12.34 9.43
C ALA A 569 1.69 -11.43 8.37
N ALA A 570 0.91 -10.57 7.73
CA ALA A 570 1.42 -9.60 6.77
C ALA A 570 0.59 -8.30 6.82
N PRO A 571 1.07 -7.17 6.22
CA PRO A 571 0.31 -5.94 6.15
C PRO A 571 -1.10 -6.14 5.60
N GLY A 572 -2.11 -5.80 6.39
CA GLY A 572 -3.52 -5.99 6.04
C GLY A 572 -4.43 -4.87 6.54
N VAL A 573 -3.88 -3.80 7.13
CA VAL A 573 -4.64 -2.64 7.59
C VAL A 573 -4.28 -1.43 6.75
N ALA A 574 -5.26 -0.80 6.11
CA ALA A 574 -5.09 0.39 5.29
C ALA A 574 -4.02 0.21 4.19
N VAL A 575 -4.09 -0.87 3.45
CA VAL A 575 -3.18 -1.16 2.33
C VAL A 575 -3.59 -0.34 1.12
N LEU A 576 -2.67 0.46 0.60
CA LEU A 576 -2.84 1.27 -0.61
C LEU A 576 -2.53 0.45 -1.85
N ALA A 577 -3.49 0.31 -2.75
CA ALA A 577 -3.30 -0.40 -4.01
C ALA A 577 -4.28 0.10 -5.10
N GLY A 578 -4.31 -0.57 -6.25
CA GLY A 578 -5.25 -0.28 -7.33
C GLY A 578 -6.68 -0.67 -6.97
N VAL A 579 -7.66 0.09 -7.45
CA VAL A 579 -9.08 -0.22 -7.35
C VAL A 579 -9.77 -0.06 -8.70
N SER A 580 -11.02 -0.52 -8.78
CA SER A 580 -11.83 -0.37 -10.00
C SER A 580 -12.50 1.01 -10.04
N PRO A 581 -12.24 1.82 -11.06
CA PRO A 581 -12.96 3.08 -11.23
C PRO A 581 -14.48 2.91 -11.37
N ILE A 582 -14.94 1.73 -11.73
CA ILE A 582 -16.37 1.42 -11.90
C ILE A 582 -17.07 1.44 -10.53
N GLY A 583 -16.55 0.68 -9.56
CA GLY A 583 -17.14 0.62 -8.22
C GLY A 583 -16.78 1.82 -7.33
N GLU A 584 -15.66 2.48 -7.60
CA GLU A 584 -15.11 3.54 -6.74
C GLU A 584 -15.30 4.96 -7.31
N GLY A 585 -16.34 5.18 -8.14
CA GLY A 585 -16.71 6.50 -8.62
C GLY A 585 -15.58 7.23 -9.39
N GLY A 586 -14.78 6.49 -10.14
CA GLY A 586 -13.67 7.01 -10.96
C GLY A 586 -12.30 6.95 -10.28
N ALA A 587 -12.20 6.54 -9.01
CA ALA A 587 -10.91 6.39 -8.33
C ALA A 587 -10.11 5.19 -8.89
N GLN A 588 -8.80 5.38 -9.05
CA GLN A 588 -7.88 4.32 -9.52
C GLN A 588 -7.07 3.70 -8.38
N PHE A 589 -7.05 4.34 -7.24
CA PHE A 589 -6.34 3.93 -6.03
C PHE A 589 -7.29 3.95 -4.84
N GLY A 590 -7.15 2.99 -3.96
CA GLY A 590 -7.96 2.89 -2.75
C GLY A 590 -7.17 2.28 -1.61
N MET A 591 -7.70 2.47 -0.39
CA MET A 591 -7.21 1.81 0.80
C MET A 591 -8.21 0.75 1.23
N MET A 592 -7.73 -0.47 1.45
CA MET A 592 -8.54 -1.56 1.96
C MET A 592 -7.89 -2.20 3.18
N SER A 593 -8.73 -2.74 4.07
CA SER A 593 -8.29 -3.47 5.27
C SER A 593 -8.95 -4.84 5.31
N GLY A 594 -8.14 -5.87 5.50
CA GLY A 594 -8.59 -7.27 5.55
C GLY A 594 -7.41 -8.24 5.52
N THR A 595 -7.63 -9.46 5.93
CA THR A 595 -6.72 -10.57 5.66
C THR A 595 -6.59 -10.83 4.16
N SER A 596 -7.58 -10.38 3.38
CA SER A 596 -7.56 -10.32 1.91
C SER A 596 -6.43 -9.44 1.35
N MET A 597 -5.99 -8.41 2.07
CA MET A 597 -4.87 -7.54 1.71
C MET A 597 -3.54 -8.08 2.22
N ALA A 598 -3.56 -8.87 3.29
CA ALA A 598 -2.38 -9.56 3.82
C ALA A 598 -1.93 -10.74 2.94
N ALA A 599 -2.86 -11.58 2.50
CA ALA A 599 -2.56 -12.76 1.67
C ALA A 599 -1.77 -12.42 0.39
N PRO A 600 -2.09 -11.38 -0.40
CA PRO A 600 -1.34 -11.07 -1.62
C PRO A 600 0.10 -10.59 -1.34
N HIS A 601 0.41 -10.01 -0.18
CA HIS A 601 1.81 -9.76 0.20
C HIS A 601 2.60 -11.07 0.28
N VAL A 602 2.03 -12.09 0.92
CA VAL A 602 2.66 -13.41 1.05
C VAL A 602 2.72 -14.14 -0.30
N ALA A 603 1.70 -13.99 -1.16
CA ALA A 603 1.77 -14.49 -2.54
C ALA A 603 2.91 -13.83 -3.34
N GLY A 604 3.08 -12.50 -3.21
CA GLY A 604 4.20 -11.78 -3.80
C GLY A 604 5.55 -12.24 -3.25
N PHE A 605 5.68 -12.46 -1.94
CA PHE A 605 6.89 -13.06 -1.37
C PHE A 605 7.15 -14.47 -1.92
N GLY A 606 6.10 -15.29 -2.10
CA GLY A 606 6.20 -16.58 -2.80
C GLY A 606 6.82 -16.43 -4.19
N ALA A 607 6.37 -15.43 -4.93
CA ALA A 607 6.91 -15.15 -6.26
C ALA A 607 8.37 -14.66 -6.22
N LEU A 608 8.76 -13.85 -5.23
CA LEU A 608 10.16 -13.43 -5.04
C LEU A 608 11.06 -14.65 -4.73
N VAL A 609 10.62 -15.50 -3.80
CA VAL A 609 11.38 -16.70 -3.39
C VAL A 609 11.54 -17.66 -4.55
N LEU A 610 10.46 -17.96 -5.30
CA LEU A 610 10.48 -18.85 -6.45
C LEU A 610 11.29 -18.27 -7.62
N GLY A 611 11.28 -16.95 -7.82
CA GLY A 611 12.15 -16.30 -8.81
C GLY A 611 13.65 -16.49 -8.57
N LYS A 612 14.05 -16.73 -7.30
CA LYS A 612 15.44 -17.06 -6.92
C LYS A 612 15.68 -18.56 -6.79
N ASN A 613 14.68 -19.31 -6.39
CA ASN A 613 14.77 -20.73 -6.08
C ASN A 613 13.63 -21.49 -6.79
N PRO A 614 13.66 -21.56 -8.13
CA PRO A 614 12.52 -22.00 -8.93
C PRO A 614 12.14 -23.47 -8.73
N THR A 615 13.01 -24.27 -8.09
CA THR A 615 12.78 -25.69 -7.81
C THR A 615 12.29 -25.96 -6.37
N TRP A 616 12.08 -24.90 -5.56
CA TRP A 616 11.59 -25.09 -4.20
C TRP A 616 10.12 -25.52 -4.19
N SER A 617 9.82 -26.52 -3.36
CA SER A 617 8.43 -26.95 -3.17
C SER A 617 7.61 -25.89 -2.42
N PRO A 618 6.26 -25.88 -2.56
CA PRO A 618 5.38 -25.01 -1.77
C PRO A 618 5.61 -25.11 -0.27
N ALA A 619 5.85 -26.30 0.25
CA ALA A 619 6.17 -26.51 1.65
C ALA A 619 7.51 -25.87 2.06
N THR A 620 8.53 -25.92 1.20
CA THR A 620 9.82 -25.27 1.44
C THR A 620 9.66 -23.74 1.47
N VAL A 621 8.91 -23.17 0.53
CA VAL A 621 8.61 -21.73 0.50
C VAL A 621 7.88 -21.29 1.76
N LYS A 622 6.83 -22.02 2.17
CA LYS A 622 6.08 -21.78 3.41
C LYS A 622 7.01 -21.84 4.63
N SER A 623 7.81 -22.89 4.76
CA SER A 623 8.74 -23.08 5.88
C SER A 623 9.76 -21.95 5.96
N ALA A 624 10.33 -21.51 4.82
CA ALA A 624 11.26 -20.41 4.77
C ALA A 624 10.63 -19.11 5.30
N MET A 625 9.40 -18.78 4.87
CA MET A 625 8.68 -17.62 5.37
C MET A 625 8.42 -17.68 6.87
N MET A 626 7.94 -18.84 7.37
CA MET A 626 7.63 -19.00 8.79
C MET A 626 8.88 -18.91 9.68
N THR A 627 10.01 -19.48 9.24
CA THR A 627 11.25 -19.49 10.04
C THR A 627 12.03 -18.19 10.01
N THR A 628 11.72 -17.29 9.09
CA THR A 628 12.35 -15.97 8.95
C THR A 628 11.41 -14.80 9.24
N ALA A 629 10.18 -15.08 9.67
CA ALA A 629 9.20 -14.06 10.03
C ALA A 629 9.70 -13.20 11.20
N SER A 630 9.32 -11.93 11.21
CA SER A 630 9.69 -10.99 12.27
C SER A 630 8.61 -10.90 13.34
N ASP A 631 9.00 -10.40 14.52
CA ASP A 631 8.08 -10.29 15.65
C ASP A 631 6.95 -9.31 15.41
N VAL A 632 5.72 -9.75 15.63
CA VAL A 632 4.56 -8.88 15.83
C VAL A 632 4.57 -8.32 17.24
N LYS A 633 4.10 -7.09 17.44
CA LYS A 633 4.13 -6.37 18.72
C LYS A 633 2.77 -6.31 19.39
N ASN A 634 2.78 -6.22 20.71
CA ASN A 634 1.66 -5.75 21.52
C ASN A 634 1.65 -4.22 21.60
N ALA A 635 0.59 -3.63 22.13
CA ALA A 635 0.46 -2.18 22.28
C ALA A 635 1.53 -1.55 23.20
N ASP A 636 2.14 -2.32 24.08
CA ASP A 636 3.24 -1.90 24.96
C ASP A 636 4.65 -2.07 24.33
N GLY A 637 4.72 -2.55 23.07
CA GLY A 637 5.96 -2.81 22.35
C GLY A 637 6.61 -4.17 22.62
N SER A 638 6.08 -4.95 23.55
CA SER A 638 6.54 -6.34 23.77
C SER A 638 6.18 -7.22 22.57
N ARG A 639 6.90 -8.35 22.43
CA ARG A 639 6.55 -9.35 21.42
C ARG A 639 5.17 -9.95 21.71
N ASN A 640 4.32 -10.01 20.70
CA ASN A 640 3.08 -10.78 20.78
C ASN A 640 3.39 -12.28 20.67
N THR A 641 3.05 -13.03 21.71
CA THR A 641 3.30 -14.48 21.80
C THR A 641 2.06 -15.33 21.54
N ASP A 642 0.94 -14.71 21.17
CA ASP A 642 -0.28 -15.42 20.79
C ASP A 642 -0.15 -15.99 19.38
N VAL A 643 0.33 -17.21 19.29
CA VAL A 643 0.54 -17.93 18.03
C VAL A 643 -0.77 -18.17 17.25
N PHE A 644 -1.92 -18.15 17.92
CA PHE A 644 -3.23 -18.23 17.26
C PHE A 644 -3.66 -16.88 16.61
N ALA A 645 -2.95 -15.81 16.91
CA ALA A 645 -3.13 -14.51 16.28
C ALA A 645 -2.08 -14.25 15.20
N THR A 646 -0.82 -14.59 15.47
CA THR A 646 0.34 -14.17 14.68
C THR A 646 0.87 -15.24 13.73
N GLY A 647 0.58 -16.52 14.00
CA GLY A 647 1.38 -17.59 13.42
C GLY A 647 2.83 -17.50 13.88
N ALA A 648 3.74 -17.58 12.92
CA ALA A 648 5.17 -17.45 13.18
C ALA A 648 5.65 -15.99 13.31
N GLY A 649 4.82 -15.04 12.86
CA GLY A 649 5.13 -13.61 12.90
C GLY A 649 4.75 -12.90 11.62
#